data_038b5e4b4897fe2d47f9dd82a6df3a86
#
_entry.id   038b5e4b4897fe2d47f9dd82a6df3a86
#
_cell.length_a   1.000
_cell.length_b   1.000
_cell.length_c   1.000
_cell.angle_alpha   90.00
_cell.angle_beta   90.00
_cell.angle_gamma   90.00
#
_symmetry.space_group_name_H-M   'P 1'
#
loop_
_entity.id
_entity.type
_entity.pdbx_description
1 polymer ?
#
loop_
_entity_poly.entity_id
_entity_poly.type
_entity_poly.pdbx_seq_one_letter_code
_entity_poly.pdbx_strand_id
1 'polypeptide(L)'
;MKEYGSGLTVFDLVFPNLTMGENSVICPFHNDVNPSMSINTVDKIYHCFGCGSHGTENDFCMQYYGIGRDQVSQFKDLLFKSDSLEDYERFARDGDDQRNNFTYLELKHLGISDELLDDCKVGLETYSDTDSSGMITIKPNTMSTRLVFPIIVKNRVIDHRAYTMEKGVMPKSKSDSGVPAGLVLPYHLWCEDPADTIICEGEKDMLFARMHGYNAISLGGCNNIPHTFLETFKDRKIYIVYDNDNAGRAGAVKLANALYSVTKEVYIADIGEYCTENKEDITDFFVKYGYNNTKFDEMLSKAKAFDNSAQEQFIKSNYPEVSLNEASTTYLGKIVRSNIQVMATFEEQYSVPGYAMVTKVEQGGNKDKNAKSKGDTEYWSLNKHNFEDILVLTDNNLKEPQIKDNMKQLLGWGLEENVKVTLSNPKTIFKASVADCTESVLVKDIKRTEFICYTDVKLEAGKNYQIIYKVVPHPYKGQQQVLIVLEVKESGDVITTFEVTPANIERLKHFQGISFKELAEKQKYYIKFNVDTRLLEFIDLFYHTPKAFNFGYFKDIKGYLDGLIITESRVGKSTTAQELSKIYGLGAIASLAGSAATPAGLIGGSVKAGSGTSQIRPGLIPRQHNKAIIFEELAKAKYTLIPELTDVRSSGLVRINRSTGDLTLPASVRILFLTNPKTTEEGIVRPIMAYPNGIEIVKPLIPAVEDIARFDFIYILGEGPNEIDPLWAPKDGFSIEDLQTRIRWIWSRESSQIILTDNITRFIVDEARKLNDEFLCSVKIFSTETWKKLARLSIAIAGYMVSTNLDYTQIVVKEQHVKIAVALLRSIYDNSIFKLREFVEEERKTLTCKLSDINFIKEKIKRFPALMDYLENNNNIAKNTLYTISGVDMTIFNGVIQELSKNHLIALTRDKVYCNPKLIIGIKKAREALASEGISV
;
A
#
# COMPACT_ATOMS: atom_id res chain seq x y z
N MET A 1 -32.86 12.28 -24.58
CA MET A 1 -31.95 11.19 -24.15
C MET A 1 -32.01 10.08 -25.19
N LYS A 2 -30.90 9.89 -25.93
CA LYS A 2 -30.76 8.70 -26.79
C LYS A 2 -30.40 7.52 -25.88
N GLU A 3 -31.20 6.44 -25.89
CA GLU A 3 -30.82 5.17 -25.30
C GLU A 3 -29.60 4.64 -26.07
N TYR A 4 -28.42 4.73 -25.49
CA TYR A 4 -27.21 4.14 -26.03
C TYR A 4 -27.25 2.63 -25.75
N GLY A 5 -27.20 1.82 -26.81
CA GLY A 5 -27.24 0.36 -26.75
C GLY A 5 -26.08 -0.23 -25.98
N SER A 6 -26.31 -1.36 -25.32
CA SER A 6 -25.32 -2.14 -24.55
C SER A 6 -24.19 -2.62 -25.47
N GLY A 7 -23.05 -1.92 -25.46
CA GLY A 7 -21.87 -2.32 -26.24
C GLY A 7 -20.90 -1.19 -26.60
N LEU A 8 -21.23 0.07 -26.38
CA LEU A 8 -20.32 1.20 -26.66
C LEU A 8 -19.13 1.21 -25.68
N THR A 9 -17.96 1.51 -26.19
CA THR A 9 -16.73 1.70 -25.40
C THR A 9 -16.27 3.16 -25.42
N VAL A 10 -15.36 3.54 -24.49
CA VAL A 10 -14.74 4.87 -24.53
C VAL A 10 -13.97 5.08 -25.83
N PHE A 11 -13.44 4.03 -26.43
CA PHE A 11 -12.76 4.11 -27.71
C PHE A 11 -13.68 4.58 -28.84
N ASP A 12 -14.95 4.13 -28.86
CA ASP A 12 -15.95 4.56 -29.86
C ASP A 12 -16.30 6.06 -29.76
N LEU A 13 -16.14 6.65 -28.56
CA LEU A 13 -16.35 8.08 -28.34
C LEU A 13 -15.15 8.94 -28.78
N VAL A 14 -13.95 8.37 -28.79
CA VAL A 14 -12.70 9.08 -29.14
C VAL A 14 -12.32 8.87 -30.60
N PHE A 15 -12.52 7.68 -31.13
CA PHE A 15 -12.14 7.32 -32.50
C PHE A 15 -13.39 7.03 -33.34
N PRO A 16 -13.72 7.87 -34.33
CA PRO A 16 -14.86 7.60 -35.20
C PRO A 16 -14.59 6.40 -36.10
N ASN A 17 -15.64 5.60 -36.37
CA ASN A 17 -15.63 4.48 -37.31
C ASN A 17 -14.85 3.24 -36.88
N LEU A 18 -14.72 2.94 -35.56
CA LEU A 18 -14.19 1.65 -35.13
C LEU A 18 -15.10 0.50 -35.56
N THR A 19 -14.47 -0.61 -35.93
CA THR A 19 -15.15 -1.88 -36.19
C THR A 19 -15.04 -2.82 -35.00
N MET A 20 -15.94 -3.81 -34.93
CA MET A 20 -15.85 -4.83 -33.88
C MET A 20 -14.55 -5.65 -34.01
N GLY A 21 -13.75 -5.75 -32.96
CA GLY A 21 -12.47 -6.44 -32.92
C GLY A 21 -11.28 -5.47 -32.99
N GLU A 22 -10.22 -5.86 -33.68
CA GLU A 22 -8.97 -5.09 -33.74
C GLU A 22 -9.05 -3.94 -34.76
N ASN A 23 -8.60 -2.77 -34.31
CA ASN A 23 -8.55 -1.54 -35.10
C ASN A 23 -7.16 -0.90 -34.95
N SER A 24 -6.67 -0.24 -36.00
CA SER A 24 -5.44 0.55 -35.95
C SER A 24 -5.78 2.03 -36.09
N VAL A 25 -5.35 2.82 -35.11
CA VAL A 25 -5.63 4.26 -35.02
C VAL A 25 -4.38 5.08 -34.73
N ILE A 26 -4.47 6.40 -34.96
CA ILE A 26 -3.44 7.37 -34.57
C ILE A 26 -3.43 7.46 -33.04
N CYS A 27 -2.27 7.33 -32.42
CA CYS A 27 -2.14 7.39 -30.98
C CYS A 27 -2.30 8.81 -30.44
N PRO A 28 -3.19 9.07 -29.47
CA PRO A 28 -3.39 10.39 -28.90
C PRO A 28 -2.36 10.77 -27.82
N PHE A 29 -1.44 9.86 -27.47
CA PHE A 29 -0.51 10.05 -26.36
C PHE A 29 0.91 10.48 -26.78
N HIS A 30 1.20 10.56 -28.07
CA HIS A 30 2.44 11.10 -28.62
C HIS A 30 2.19 11.73 -29.99
N ASN A 31 3.15 12.47 -30.52
CA ASN A 31 3.03 13.07 -31.86
C ASN A 31 3.12 11.95 -32.92
N ASP A 32 1.95 11.48 -33.36
CA ASP A 32 1.77 10.34 -34.29
C ASP A 32 1.18 10.83 -35.61
N VAL A 33 1.79 10.45 -36.70
CA VAL A 33 1.33 10.78 -38.09
C VAL A 33 0.82 9.55 -38.84
N ASN A 34 1.12 8.33 -38.36
CA ASN A 34 0.67 7.08 -38.93
C ASN A 34 0.03 6.23 -37.83
N PRO A 35 -1.05 5.45 -38.12
CA PRO A 35 -1.67 4.62 -37.12
C PRO A 35 -0.68 3.67 -36.44
N SER A 36 -0.37 3.91 -35.18
CA SER A 36 0.59 3.14 -34.38
C SER A 36 -0.04 2.50 -33.13
N MET A 37 -1.31 2.77 -32.87
CA MET A 37 -2.05 2.18 -31.73
C MET A 37 -3.05 1.14 -32.24
N SER A 38 -2.97 -0.08 -31.70
CA SER A 38 -4.00 -1.12 -31.84
C SER A 38 -5.01 -1.02 -30.72
N ILE A 39 -6.30 -1.09 -31.06
CA ILE A 39 -7.43 -1.12 -30.12
C ILE A 39 -8.27 -2.36 -30.43
N ASN A 40 -8.51 -3.19 -29.42
CA ASN A 40 -9.47 -4.29 -29.49
C ASN A 40 -10.76 -3.87 -28.75
N THR A 41 -11.83 -3.63 -29.50
CA THR A 41 -13.12 -3.17 -28.96
C THR A 41 -13.88 -4.26 -28.20
N VAL A 42 -13.58 -5.55 -28.46
CA VAL A 42 -14.22 -6.69 -27.78
C VAL A 42 -13.55 -6.94 -26.42
N ASP A 43 -12.23 -7.04 -26.41
CA ASP A 43 -11.44 -7.26 -25.19
C ASP A 43 -11.25 -5.98 -24.37
N LYS A 44 -11.62 -4.82 -24.95
CA LYS A 44 -11.51 -3.48 -24.33
C LYS A 44 -10.08 -3.13 -23.88
N ILE A 45 -9.11 -3.40 -24.73
CA ILE A 45 -7.70 -3.15 -24.51
C ILE A 45 -7.10 -2.34 -25.66
N TYR A 46 -6.00 -1.64 -25.35
CA TYR A 46 -5.21 -0.91 -26.35
C TYR A 46 -3.71 -1.13 -26.14
N HIS A 47 -2.94 -0.99 -27.21
CA HIS A 47 -1.48 -0.99 -27.18
C HIS A 47 -0.92 -0.11 -28.31
N CYS A 48 -0.09 0.87 -27.97
CA CYS A 48 0.62 1.70 -28.92
C CYS A 48 2.05 1.18 -29.13
N PHE A 49 2.38 0.81 -30.37
CA PHE A 49 3.72 0.35 -30.73
C PHE A 49 4.74 1.50 -30.88
N GLY A 50 4.26 2.76 -30.97
CA GLY A 50 5.12 3.94 -31.06
C GLY A 50 5.64 4.42 -29.70
N CYS A 51 4.78 4.67 -28.73
CA CYS A 51 5.14 5.19 -27.40
C CYS A 51 5.09 4.16 -26.28
N GLY A 52 4.63 2.92 -26.55
CA GLY A 52 4.54 1.86 -25.54
C GLY A 52 3.34 1.98 -24.59
N SER A 53 2.48 2.98 -24.75
CA SER A 53 1.24 3.09 -23.94
C SER A 53 0.32 1.91 -24.19
N HIS A 54 -0.14 1.25 -23.13
CA HIS A 54 -1.01 0.08 -23.21
C HIS A 54 -1.87 -0.05 -21.95
N GLY A 55 -2.96 -0.80 -22.07
CA GLY A 55 -3.84 -1.06 -20.93
C GLY A 55 -5.25 -1.41 -21.34
N THR A 56 -6.15 -1.32 -20.37
CA THR A 56 -7.60 -1.50 -20.54
C THR A 56 -8.28 -0.20 -20.98
N GLU A 57 -9.55 -0.27 -21.31
CA GLU A 57 -10.41 0.90 -21.56
C GLU A 57 -10.37 1.90 -20.39
N ASN A 58 -10.28 1.42 -19.15
CA ASN A 58 -10.18 2.30 -17.97
C ASN A 58 -8.83 3.03 -17.92
N ASP A 59 -7.74 2.33 -18.22
CA ASP A 59 -6.39 2.93 -18.28
C ASP A 59 -6.32 3.98 -19.40
N PHE A 60 -6.96 3.72 -20.56
CA PHE A 60 -7.08 4.68 -21.62
C PHE A 60 -7.87 5.92 -21.17
N CYS A 61 -9.02 5.73 -20.52
CA CYS A 61 -9.86 6.81 -20.01
C CYS A 61 -9.08 7.70 -19.02
N MET A 62 -8.36 7.08 -18.07
CA MET A 62 -7.50 7.81 -17.12
C MET A 62 -6.45 8.66 -17.83
N GLN A 63 -5.73 8.08 -18.77
CA GLN A 63 -4.62 8.75 -19.45
C GLN A 63 -5.13 9.83 -20.42
N TYR A 64 -6.20 9.56 -21.16
CA TYR A 64 -6.72 10.48 -22.18
C TYR A 64 -7.45 11.70 -21.59
N TYR A 65 -8.23 11.48 -20.51
CA TYR A 65 -9.02 12.52 -19.89
C TYR A 65 -8.40 13.12 -18.61
N GLY A 66 -7.31 12.55 -18.12
CA GLY A 66 -6.64 13.01 -16.89
C GLY A 66 -7.42 12.70 -15.61
N ILE A 67 -8.11 11.56 -15.56
CA ILE A 67 -9.03 11.21 -14.47
C ILE A 67 -8.35 10.22 -13.49
N GLY A 68 -8.54 10.44 -12.19
CA GLY A 68 -8.05 9.52 -11.16
C GLY A 68 -8.73 8.14 -11.21
N ARG A 69 -8.00 7.09 -10.79
CA ARG A 69 -8.44 5.68 -10.92
C ARG A 69 -9.78 5.40 -10.23
N ASP A 70 -10.01 5.96 -9.07
CA ASP A 70 -11.23 5.83 -8.26
C ASP A 70 -12.44 6.53 -8.86
N GLN A 71 -12.22 7.51 -9.76
CA GLN A 71 -13.25 8.30 -10.40
C GLN A 71 -13.63 7.84 -11.82
N VAL A 72 -12.86 6.89 -12.40
CA VAL A 72 -13.04 6.46 -13.80
C VAL A 72 -14.45 5.94 -14.08
N SER A 73 -15.01 5.13 -13.18
CA SER A 73 -16.35 4.56 -13.39
C SER A 73 -17.42 5.65 -13.47
N GLN A 74 -17.41 6.59 -12.54
CA GLN A 74 -18.35 7.70 -12.47
C GLN A 74 -18.18 8.65 -13.67
N PHE A 75 -16.95 8.94 -14.07
CA PHE A 75 -16.66 9.77 -15.22
C PHE A 75 -17.11 9.10 -16.53
N LYS A 76 -16.94 7.79 -16.69
CA LYS A 76 -17.46 7.05 -17.86
C LYS A 76 -18.98 7.14 -17.95
N ASP A 77 -19.71 7.07 -16.83
CA ASP A 77 -21.16 7.23 -16.82
C ASP A 77 -21.60 8.62 -17.32
N LEU A 78 -20.85 9.68 -16.95
CA LEU A 78 -21.05 11.03 -17.47
C LEU A 78 -20.71 11.09 -18.96
N LEU A 79 -19.58 10.54 -19.34
CA LEU A 79 -19.06 10.56 -20.71
C LEU A 79 -20.04 9.85 -21.68
N PHE A 80 -20.61 8.72 -21.31
CA PHE A 80 -21.61 8.01 -22.13
C PHE A 80 -22.95 8.73 -22.24
N LYS A 81 -23.27 9.61 -21.30
CA LYS A 81 -24.47 10.47 -21.35
C LYS A 81 -24.22 11.82 -22.00
N SER A 82 -22.96 12.17 -22.28
CA SER A 82 -22.54 13.48 -22.79
C SER A 82 -22.95 13.69 -24.25
N ASP A 83 -23.23 14.94 -24.59
CA ASP A 83 -23.43 15.36 -25.95
C ASP A 83 -22.10 15.72 -26.64
N SER A 84 -22.05 15.70 -27.99
CA SER A 84 -20.92 16.28 -28.68
C SER A 84 -20.97 17.81 -28.54
N LEU A 85 -19.79 18.46 -28.59
CA LEU A 85 -19.76 19.91 -28.57
C LEU A 85 -20.55 20.53 -29.71
N GLU A 86 -20.54 19.91 -30.91
CA GLU A 86 -21.30 20.35 -32.09
C GLU A 86 -22.80 20.28 -31.85
N ASP A 87 -23.30 19.19 -31.23
CA ASP A 87 -24.74 19.08 -30.90
C ASP A 87 -25.14 20.14 -29.86
N TYR A 88 -24.31 20.36 -28.82
CA TYR A 88 -24.53 21.38 -27.82
C TYR A 88 -24.59 22.79 -28.46
N GLU A 89 -23.60 23.16 -29.30
CA GLU A 89 -23.57 24.47 -29.99
C GLU A 89 -24.82 24.66 -30.89
N ARG A 90 -25.29 23.60 -31.50
CA ARG A 90 -26.49 23.63 -32.36
C ARG A 90 -27.79 23.80 -31.59
N PHE A 91 -27.91 23.19 -30.40
CA PHE A 91 -29.19 23.13 -29.68
C PHE A 91 -29.30 24.07 -28.50
N ALA A 92 -28.20 24.41 -27.84
CA ALA A 92 -28.22 25.25 -26.65
C ALA A 92 -27.76 26.69 -26.91
N ARG A 93 -27.17 27.00 -28.08
CA ARG A 93 -26.65 28.31 -28.41
C ARG A 93 -27.43 28.94 -29.58
N ASP A 94 -28.52 29.61 -29.25
CA ASP A 94 -29.19 30.53 -30.18
C ASP A 94 -28.78 31.98 -29.84
N GLY A 95 -28.03 32.62 -30.74
CA GLY A 95 -27.40 33.89 -30.45
C GLY A 95 -28.36 35.04 -30.15
N ASP A 96 -29.56 35.06 -30.74
CA ASP A 96 -30.54 36.12 -30.53
C ASP A 96 -31.33 35.95 -29.24
N ASP A 97 -31.77 34.73 -28.93
CA ASP A 97 -32.46 34.42 -27.68
C ASP A 97 -31.52 34.55 -26.48
N GLN A 98 -30.26 34.15 -26.62
CA GLN A 98 -29.23 34.25 -25.58
C GLN A 98 -28.97 35.71 -25.20
N ARG A 99 -28.83 36.61 -26.18
CA ARG A 99 -28.57 38.06 -25.96
C ARG A 99 -29.74 38.79 -25.34
N ASN A 100 -30.94 38.26 -25.43
CA ASN A 100 -32.15 38.81 -24.81
C ASN A 100 -32.42 38.27 -23.40
N ASN A 101 -31.65 37.33 -22.93
CA ASN A 101 -31.80 36.76 -21.56
C ASN A 101 -31.43 37.80 -20.48
N PHE A 102 -32.24 37.89 -19.40
CA PHE A 102 -32.02 38.81 -18.31
C PHE A 102 -30.62 38.68 -17.71
N THR A 103 -30.14 37.48 -17.42
CA THR A 103 -28.82 37.25 -16.82
C THR A 103 -27.69 37.67 -17.78
N TYR A 104 -27.85 37.44 -19.05
CA TYR A 104 -26.88 37.89 -20.09
C TYR A 104 -26.79 39.40 -20.11
N LEU A 105 -27.91 40.11 -20.13
CA LEU A 105 -27.94 41.56 -20.11
C LEU A 105 -27.33 42.14 -18.83
N GLU A 106 -27.60 41.55 -17.68
CA GLU A 106 -26.99 41.96 -16.40
C GLU A 106 -25.46 41.79 -16.41
N LEU A 107 -24.94 40.67 -16.94
CA LEU A 107 -23.51 40.44 -17.08
C LEU A 107 -22.88 41.49 -18.03
N LYS A 108 -23.57 41.85 -19.11
CA LYS A 108 -23.16 42.93 -20.02
C LYS A 108 -23.13 44.28 -19.33
N HIS A 109 -24.16 44.63 -18.54
CA HIS A 109 -24.19 45.85 -17.73
C HIS A 109 -23.03 45.94 -16.74
N LEU A 110 -22.61 44.80 -16.19
CA LEU A 110 -21.43 44.68 -15.32
C LEU A 110 -20.08 44.74 -16.08
N GLY A 111 -20.09 44.76 -17.43
CA GLY A 111 -18.90 44.93 -18.25
C GLY A 111 -18.32 43.65 -18.85
N ILE A 112 -18.92 42.48 -18.62
CA ILE A 112 -18.46 41.23 -19.25
C ILE A 112 -18.59 41.30 -20.77
N SER A 113 -17.54 40.97 -21.50
CA SER A 113 -17.52 41.02 -22.98
C SER A 113 -18.28 39.84 -23.61
N ASP A 114 -18.79 40.07 -24.85
CA ASP A 114 -19.39 38.96 -25.62
C ASP A 114 -18.36 37.90 -25.98
N GLU A 115 -17.10 38.30 -26.25
CA GLU A 115 -16.01 37.39 -26.55
C GLU A 115 -15.77 36.40 -25.41
N LEU A 116 -15.76 36.88 -24.17
CA LEU A 116 -15.55 35.98 -23.00
C LEU A 116 -16.72 35.01 -22.82
N LEU A 117 -17.95 35.45 -23.01
CA LEU A 117 -19.13 34.57 -22.95
C LEU A 117 -19.13 33.53 -24.08
N ASP A 118 -18.66 33.92 -25.27
CA ASP A 118 -18.47 33.03 -26.41
C ASP A 118 -17.34 32.04 -26.20
N ASP A 119 -16.22 32.47 -25.63
CA ASP A 119 -15.12 31.58 -25.23
C ASP A 119 -15.57 30.55 -24.19
N CYS A 120 -16.35 30.95 -23.20
CA CYS A 120 -16.97 30.07 -22.23
C CYS A 120 -18.08 29.17 -22.79
N LYS A 121 -18.43 29.30 -24.08
CA LYS A 121 -19.48 28.54 -24.77
C LYS A 121 -20.83 28.61 -24.08
N VAL A 122 -21.17 29.77 -23.52
CA VAL A 122 -22.45 30.02 -22.82
C VAL A 122 -23.64 29.74 -23.74
N GLY A 123 -24.64 29.05 -23.22
CA GLY A 123 -25.91 28.74 -23.91
C GLY A 123 -27.13 29.13 -23.09
N LEU A 124 -28.32 28.69 -23.54
CA LEU A 124 -29.60 28.89 -22.85
C LEU A 124 -30.31 27.57 -22.62
N GLU A 125 -30.96 27.44 -21.47
CA GLU A 125 -31.86 26.31 -21.18
C GLU A 125 -33.01 26.74 -20.26
N THR A 126 -34.14 26.08 -20.35
CA THR A 126 -35.32 26.37 -19.56
C THR A 126 -35.52 25.32 -18.45
N TYR A 127 -35.56 25.77 -17.23
CA TYR A 127 -35.66 24.98 -16.03
C TYR A 127 -36.94 25.23 -15.22
N SER A 128 -37.42 24.22 -14.51
CA SER A 128 -38.45 24.40 -13.48
C SER A 128 -37.79 25.00 -12.23
N ASP A 129 -38.35 26.06 -11.67
CA ASP A 129 -37.86 26.74 -10.49
C ASP A 129 -38.31 26.09 -9.20
N THR A 130 -37.49 26.22 -8.16
CA THR A 130 -37.82 25.89 -6.77
C THR A 130 -37.96 27.19 -5.98
N ASP A 131 -38.82 27.22 -4.98
CA ASP A 131 -38.95 28.38 -4.10
C ASP A 131 -37.71 28.58 -3.19
N SER A 132 -37.68 29.74 -2.49
CA SER A 132 -36.58 30.13 -1.61
C SER A 132 -36.39 29.19 -0.38
N SER A 133 -37.30 28.25 -0.13
CA SER A 133 -37.19 27.23 0.93
C SER A 133 -36.59 25.91 0.43
N GLY A 134 -36.27 25.79 -0.86
CA GLY A 134 -35.82 24.55 -1.46
C GLY A 134 -36.93 23.54 -1.69
N MET A 135 -38.19 23.89 -1.41
CA MET A 135 -39.34 23.11 -1.75
C MET A 135 -39.70 23.31 -3.24
N ILE A 136 -39.99 22.21 -3.92
CA ILE A 136 -40.66 22.24 -5.23
C ILE A 136 -42.11 22.69 -4.96
N THR A 137 -42.34 24.00 -4.92
CA THR A 137 -43.71 24.51 -5.09
C THR A 137 -44.00 24.45 -6.57
N ILE A 138 -44.64 23.37 -6.96
CA ILE A 138 -45.26 23.29 -8.28
C ILE A 138 -46.40 24.34 -8.28
N LYS A 139 -46.04 25.60 -8.49
CA LYS A 139 -46.95 26.46 -9.18
C LYS A 139 -46.90 26.04 -10.66
N PRO A 140 -47.97 25.56 -11.25
CA PRO A 140 -47.98 25.21 -12.66
C PRO A 140 -47.57 26.51 -13.40
N ASN A 141 -46.48 26.44 -14.19
CA ASN A 141 -45.97 27.45 -15.11
C ASN A 141 -44.92 28.47 -14.59
N THR A 142 -44.09 28.17 -13.58
CA THR A 142 -42.88 28.96 -13.40
C THR A 142 -41.69 28.22 -13.99
N MET A 143 -41.40 28.46 -15.25
CA MET A 143 -40.18 28.07 -15.92
C MET A 143 -39.30 29.32 -16.06
N SER A 144 -38.01 29.22 -15.65
CA SER A 144 -37.02 30.25 -15.93
C SER A 144 -36.04 29.80 -16.99
N THR A 145 -35.76 30.67 -17.93
CA THR A 145 -34.68 30.47 -18.90
C THR A 145 -33.38 30.99 -18.31
N ARG A 146 -32.40 30.11 -18.17
CA ARG A 146 -31.12 30.40 -17.52
C ARG A 146 -29.99 30.31 -18.51
N LEU A 147 -28.93 31.09 -18.25
CA LEU A 147 -27.66 30.86 -18.93
C LEU A 147 -27.07 29.52 -18.48
N VAL A 148 -26.55 28.75 -19.42
CA VAL A 148 -25.85 27.50 -19.14
C VAL A 148 -24.39 27.62 -19.52
N PHE A 149 -23.55 27.17 -18.64
CA PHE A 149 -22.11 27.08 -18.77
C PHE A 149 -21.72 25.62 -18.94
N PRO A 150 -21.28 25.20 -20.14
CA PRO A 150 -20.94 23.80 -20.38
C PRO A 150 -19.61 23.43 -19.77
N ILE A 151 -19.53 22.21 -19.23
CA ILE A 151 -18.28 21.59 -18.78
C ILE A 151 -17.76 20.71 -19.91
N ILE A 152 -16.85 21.28 -20.69
CA ILE A 152 -16.33 20.67 -21.92
C ILE A 152 -15.02 19.97 -21.61
N VAL A 153 -14.99 18.65 -21.80
CA VAL A 153 -13.79 17.84 -21.70
C VAL A 153 -13.48 17.24 -23.05
N LYS A 154 -12.38 17.65 -23.64
CA LYS A 154 -12.11 17.42 -25.07
C LYS A 154 -13.28 17.97 -25.89
N ASN A 155 -13.84 17.28 -26.84
CA ASN A 155 -14.95 17.73 -27.66
C ASN A 155 -16.33 17.26 -27.19
N ARG A 156 -16.50 17.04 -25.88
CA ARG A 156 -17.75 16.55 -25.30
C ARG A 156 -18.20 17.42 -24.14
N VAL A 157 -19.49 17.70 -24.08
CA VAL A 157 -20.13 18.40 -22.95
C VAL A 157 -20.61 17.34 -21.97
N ILE A 158 -19.83 17.14 -20.89
CA ILE A 158 -20.11 16.10 -19.87
C ILE A 158 -21.16 16.54 -18.85
N ASP A 159 -21.34 17.84 -18.68
CA ASP A 159 -22.38 18.48 -17.86
C ASP A 159 -22.45 19.97 -18.21
N HIS A 160 -23.43 20.66 -17.64
CA HIS A 160 -23.56 22.10 -17.70
C HIS A 160 -24.13 22.67 -16.41
N ARG A 161 -23.79 23.92 -16.12
CA ARG A 161 -24.31 24.67 -14.99
C ARG A 161 -25.25 25.75 -15.46
N ALA A 162 -26.50 25.69 -15.01
CA ALA A 162 -27.50 26.71 -15.26
C ALA A 162 -27.40 27.81 -14.18
N TYR A 163 -27.25 29.07 -14.60
CA TYR A 163 -27.05 30.22 -13.72
C TYR A 163 -28.05 31.32 -14.03
N THR A 164 -28.56 32.01 -12.98
CA THR A 164 -29.45 33.16 -13.14
C THR A 164 -29.14 34.24 -12.09
N MET A 165 -29.26 35.52 -12.52
CA MET A 165 -29.18 36.69 -11.65
C MET A 165 -30.58 37.27 -11.35
N GLU A 166 -31.64 36.66 -11.90
CA GLU A 166 -33.01 37.13 -11.72
C GLU A 166 -33.44 37.05 -10.23
N LYS A 167 -33.99 38.15 -9.72
CA LYS A 167 -34.44 38.26 -8.35
C LYS A 167 -35.64 37.33 -8.08
N GLY A 168 -35.59 36.53 -7.03
CA GLY A 168 -36.68 35.64 -6.64
C GLY A 168 -36.62 34.24 -7.28
N VAL A 169 -35.66 34.00 -8.16
CA VAL A 169 -35.41 32.68 -8.74
C VAL A 169 -34.35 31.94 -7.91
N MET A 170 -34.68 30.78 -7.39
CA MET A 170 -33.80 29.97 -6.57
C MET A 170 -33.82 28.47 -7.00
N PRO A 171 -32.70 27.73 -6.88
CA PRO A 171 -31.35 28.22 -6.55
C PRO A 171 -30.76 29.05 -7.71
N LYS A 172 -29.87 29.99 -7.43
CA LYS A 172 -29.22 30.79 -8.44
C LYS A 172 -28.41 29.99 -9.45
N SER A 173 -27.75 28.93 -8.96
CA SER A 173 -26.99 27.98 -9.80
C SER A 173 -27.57 26.57 -9.66
N LYS A 174 -27.67 25.81 -10.75
CA LYS A 174 -28.29 24.49 -10.79
C LYS A 174 -27.51 23.58 -11.75
N SER A 175 -27.41 22.30 -11.41
CA SER A 175 -26.89 21.24 -12.28
C SER A 175 -27.94 20.16 -12.44
N ASP A 176 -27.80 19.30 -13.42
CA ASP A 176 -28.68 18.18 -13.62
C ASP A 176 -28.60 17.18 -12.46
N SER A 177 -29.73 16.50 -12.15
CA SER A 177 -29.74 15.52 -11.07
C SER A 177 -28.87 14.30 -11.41
N GLY A 178 -28.05 13.89 -10.44
CA GLY A 178 -27.13 12.74 -10.58
C GLY A 178 -25.73 13.10 -11.09
N VAL A 179 -25.44 14.38 -11.31
CA VAL A 179 -24.12 14.85 -11.67
C VAL A 179 -23.31 15.16 -10.39
N PRO A 180 -22.02 14.78 -10.30
CA PRO A 180 -21.19 15.11 -9.16
C PRO A 180 -21.01 16.61 -8.99
N ALA A 181 -21.11 17.08 -7.74
CA ALA A 181 -20.76 18.46 -7.41
C ALA A 181 -19.24 18.68 -7.57
N GLY A 182 -18.84 19.92 -7.89
CA GLY A 182 -17.43 20.30 -7.98
C GLY A 182 -16.76 19.99 -9.31
N LEU A 183 -17.52 19.87 -10.38
CA LEU A 183 -16.95 19.86 -11.72
C LEU A 183 -16.41 21.25 -12.07
N VAL A 184 -15.25 21.26 -12.75
CA VAL A 184 -14.49 22.49 -13.03
C VAL A 184 -15.09 23.28 -14.20
N LEU A 185 -15.33 24.55 -13.99
CA LEU A 185 -15.92 25.46 -14.98
C LEU A 185 -15.04 26.70 -15.17
N PRO A 186 -14.68 27.13 -16.39
CA PRO A 186 -14.75 26.43 -17.69
C PRO A 186 -13.54 25.50 -17.88
N TYR A 187 -13.76 24.20 -17.86
CA TYR A 187 -12.68 23.21 -17.90
C TYR A 187 -11.79 23.35 -19.14
N HIS A 188 -12.37 23.48 -20.32
CA HIS A 188 -11.65 23.57 -21.61
C HIS A 188 -10.70 24.77 -21.73
N LEU A 189 -11.04 25.91 -21.11
CA LEU A 189 -10.16 27.09 -21.12
C LEU A 189 -9.07 26.98 -20.02
N TRP A 190 -9.40 26.35 -18.90
CA TRP A 190 -8.49 26.21 -17.77
C TRP A 190 -7.41 25.16 -17.99
N CYS A 191 -7.78 23.99 -18.51
CA CYS A 191 -6.84 22.88 -18.59
C CYS A 191 -5.71 23.11 -19.60
N GLU A 192 -5.93 23.95 -20.60
CA GLU A 192 -4.95 24.31 -21.64
C GLU A 192 -4.03 25.47 -21.22
N ASP A 193 -4.44 26.26 -20.21
CA ASP A 193 -3.67 27.41 -19.72
C ASP A 193 -2.74 26.96 -18.56
N PRO A 194 -1.40 27.09 -18.69
CA PRO A 194 -0.45 26.75 -17.65
C PRO A 194 -0.31 27.80 -16.54
N ALA A 195 -0.99 28.95 -16.64
CA ALA A 195 -0.90 30.00 -15.63
C ALA A 195 -1.44 29.57 -14.27
N ASP A 196 -1.04 30.30 -13.21
CA ASP A 196 -1.52 30.10 -11.85
C ASP A 196 -3.06 30.08 -11.83
N THR A 197 -3.62 29.09 -11.10
CA THR A 197 -5.07 28.91 -11.07
C THR A 197 -5.71 29.71 -9.95
N ILE A 198 -6.75 30.49 -10.27
CA ILE A 198 -7.60 31.17 -9.30
C ILE A 198 -8.93 30.43 -9.19
N ILE A 199 -9.29 29.99 -7.97
CA ILE A 199 -10.58 29.33 -7.74
C ILE A 199 -11.53 30.31 -7.06
N CYS A 200 -12.61 30.64 -7.75
CA CYS A 200 -13.68 31.53 -7.29
C CYS A 200 -14.85 30.71 -6.75
N GLU A 201 -15.69 31.30 -5.89
CA GLU A 201 -16.87 30.62 -5.35
C GLU A 201 -17.96 30.43 -6.41
N GLY A 202 -18.28 31.48 -7.19
CA GLY A 202 -19.36 31.50 -8.13
C GLY A 202 -18.95 31.70 -9.61
N GLU A 203 -19.93 31.46 -10.52
CA GLU A 203 -19.74 31.61 -11.97
C GLU A 203 -19.47 33.07 -12.37
N LYS A 204 -20.15 34.02 -11.70
CA LYS A 204 -20.00 35.45 -11.95
C LYS A 204 -18.57 35.92 -11.62
N ASP A 205 -18.05 35.54 -10.47
CA ASP A 205 -16.71 35.92 -10.02
C ASP A 205 -15.61 35.33 -10.87
N MET A 206 -15.81 34.10 -11.33
CA MET A 206 -14.92 33.46 -12.30
C MET A 206 -14.87 34.28 -13.62
N LEU A 207 -16.02 34.75 -14.14
CA LEU A 207 -16.06 35.58 -15.34
C LEU A 207 -15.31 36.91 -15.13
N PHE A 208 -15.50 37.54 -13.96
CA PHE A 208 -14.80 38.79 -13.64
C PHE A 208 -13.28 38.59 -13.57
N ALA A 209 -12.84 37.61 -12.89
CA ALA A 209 -11.40 37.29 -12.80
C ALA A 209 -10.82 36.98 -14.20
N ARG A 210 -11.54 36.23 -15.05
CA ARG A 210 -11.12 35.95 -16.43
C ARG A 210 -11.09 37.22 -17.32
N MET A 211 -12.08 38.10 -17.20
CA MET A 211 -12.10 39.38 -17.92
C MET A 211 -10.86 40.21 -17.58
N HIS A 212 -10.32 40.07 -16.39
CA HIS A 212 -9.09 40.74 -15.96
C HIS A 212 -7.80 39.94 -16.29
N GLY A 213 -7.89 38.85 -17.06
CA GLY A 213 -6.75 38.08 -17.59
C GLY A 213 -6.22 37.00 -16.68
N TYR A 214 -6.93 36.62 -15.62
CA TYR A 214 -6.54 35.52 -14.71
C TYR A 214 -7.10 34.17 -15.19
N ASN A 215 -6.32 33.10 -15.00
CA ASN A 215 -6.81 31.76 -15.29
C ASN A 215 -7.75 31.28 -14.14
N ALA A 216 -8.96 31.83 -14.14
CA ALA A 216 -9.93 31.61 -13.09
C ALA A 216 -10.91 30.46 -13.40
N ILE A 217 -11.31 29.73 -12.37
CA ILE A 217 -12.32 28.67 -12.42
C ILE A 217 -13.35 28.83 -11.29
N SER A 218 -14.52 28.20 -11.48
CA SER A 218 -15.51 27.99 -10.42
C SER A 218 -15.83 26.50 -10.27
N LEU A 219 -16.09 26.08 -9.02
CA LEU A 219 -16.58 24.74 -8.70
C LEU A 219 -18.09 24.74 -8.41
N GLY A 220 -18.77 25.89 -8.61
CA GLY A 220 -20.20 26.07 -8.39
C GLY A 220 -20.63 26.12 -6.94
N GLY A 221 -19.78 26.61 -6.05
CA GLY A 221 -20.06 26.90 -4.64
C GLY A 221 -18.97 26.46 -3.67
N CYS A 222 -18.92 27.14 -2.51
CA CYS A 222 -17.84 27.00 -1.51
C CYS A 222 -17.70 25.58 -0.89
N ASN A 223 -18.70 24.72 -0.95
CA ASN A 223 -18.66 23.38 -0.39
C ASN A 223 -18.21 22.31 -1.38
N ASN A 224 -18.06 22.65 -2.65
CA ASN A 224 -17.75 21.70 -3.71
C ASN A 224 -16.23 21.41 -3.76
N ILE A 225 -15.88 20.14 -4.00
CA ILE A 225 -14.51 19.67 -4.18
C ILE A 225 -14.43 18.98 -5.55
N PRO A 226 -13.42 19.28 -6.38
CA PRO A 226 -13.32 18.74 -7.74
C PRO A 226 -12.79 17.29 -7.73
N HIS A 227 -13.46 16.36 -7.07
CA HIS A 227 -13.00 14.97 -6.90
C HIS A 227 -12.67 14.29 -8.23
N THR A 228 -13.48 14.51 -9.26
CA THR A 228 -13.28 13.91 -10.59
C THR A 228 -12.00 14.39 -11.27
N PHE A 229 -11.59 15.64 -11.02
CA PHE A 229 -10.47 16.28 -11.69
C PHE A 229 -9.31 16.62 -10.74
N LEU A 230 -9.23 16.04 -9.55
CA LEU A 230 -8.18 16.36 -8.58
C LEU A 230 -6.76 16.21 -9.17
N GLU A 231 -6.50 15.15 -9.92
CA GLU A 231 -5.20 14.90 -10.53
C GLU A 231 -4.77 15.98 -11.55
N THR A 232 -5.73 16.69 -12.17
CA THR A 232 -5.42 17.79 -13.12
C THR A 232 -4.91 19.06 -12.44
N PHE A 233 -5.02 19.16 -11.11
CA PHE A 233 -4.41 20.22 -10.31
C PHE A 233 -2.95 19.94 -9.93
N LYS A 234 -2.44 18.75 -10.25
CA LYS A 234 -1.05 18.39 -9.97
C LYS A 234 -0.09 19.38 -10.64
N ASP A 235 0.95 19.75 -9.90
CA ASP A 235 2.00 20.68 -10.33
C ASP A 235 1.50 22.11 -10.68
N ARG A 236 0.27 22.47 -10.26
CA ARG A 236 -0.28 23.83 -10.41
C ARG A 236 -0.16 24.61 -9.11
N LYS A 237 0.09 25.89 -9.23
CA LYS A 237 -0.01 26.85 -8.13
C LYS A 237 -1.44 27.39 -8.07
N ILE A 238 -2.06 27.34 -6.91
CA ILE A 238 -3.49 27.58 -6.73
C ILE A 238 -3.74 28.68 -5.72
N TYR A 239 -4.59 29.64 -6.08
CA TYR A 239 -5.13 30.66 -5.19
C TYR A 239 -6.63 30.45 -5.04
N ILE A 240 -7.11 30.29 -3.81
CA ILE A 240 -8.54 30.22 -3.49
C ILE A 240 -8.99 31.59 -3.03
N VAL A 241 -9.95 32.19 -3.75
CA VAL A 241 -10.52 33.51 -3.48
C VAL A 241 -12.02 33.36 -3.41
N TYR A 242 -12.53 33.16 -2.19
CA TYR A 242 -13.96 32.97 -1.90
C TYR A 242 -14.56 34.22 -1.25
N ASP A 243 -15.90 34.28 -1.20
CA ASP A 243 -16.66 35.41 -0.66
C ASP A 243 -16.27 35.72 0.79
N ASN A 244 -16.36 37.02 1.16
CA ASN A 244 -16.07 37.49 2.50
C ASN A 244 -17.19 37.13 3.50
N ASP A 245 -17.43 35.81 3.69
CA ASP A 245 -18.35 35.36 4.73
C ASP A 245 -17.81 34.07 5.43
N ASN A 246 -18.53 33.61 6.44
CA ASN A 246 -18.10 32.44 7.21
C ASN A 246 -18.15 31.15 6.38
N ALA A 247 -19.07 31.03 5.43
CA ALA A 247 -19.21 29.87 4.57
C ALA A 247 -18.07 29.83 3.54
N GLY A 248 -17.74 30.97 2.90
CA GLY A 248 -16.62 31.11 1.99
C GLY A 248 -15.28 30.77 2.67
N ARG A 249 -15.01 31.35 3.85
CA ARG A 249 -13.78 31.04 4.62
C ARG A 249 -13.65 29.56 4.99
N ALA A 250 -14.73 28.95 5.48
CA ALA A 250 -14.73 27.52 5.81
C ALA A 250 -14.57 26.62 4.57
N GLY A 251 -15.24 27.01 3.48
CA GLY A 251 -15.13 26.32 2.18
C GLY A 251 -13.74 26.42 1.60
N ALA A 252 -13.08 27.57 1.66
CA ALA A 252 -11.71 27.77 1.19
C ALA A 252 -10.72 26.84 1.92
N VAL A 253 -10.82 26.72 3.25
CA VAL A 253 -9.97 25.82 4.04
C VAL A 253 -10.24 24.35 3.67
N LYS A 254 -11.50 23.95 3.49
CA LYS A 254 -11.89 22.61 3.09
C LYS A 254 -11.34 22.23 1.72
N LEU A 255 -11.46 23.14 0.75
CA LEU A 255 -10.94 22.96 -0.60
C LEU A 255 -9.41 22.90 -0.60
N ALA A 256 -8.75 23.81 0.12
CA ALA A 256 -7.30 23.85 0.23
C ALA A 256 -6.73 22.53 0.78
N ASN A 257 -7.38 21.95 1.78
CA ASN A 257 -6.98 20.65 2.34
C ASN A 257 -7.08 19.52 1.29
N ALA A 258 -8.14 19.51 0.48
CA ALA A 258 -8.29 18.50 -0.58
C ALA A 258 -7.22 18.65 -1.67
N LEU A 259 -6.96 19.88 -2.13
CA LEU A 259 -5.98 20.18 -3.17
C LEU A 259 -4.53 19.99 -2.69
N TYR A 260 -4.25 20.22 -1.42
CA TYR A 260 -2.92 20.05 -0.83
C TYR A 260 -2.43 18.58 -0.88
N SER A 261 -3.34 17.62 -1.02
CA SER A 261 -2.99 16.21 -1.24
C SER A 261 -2.33 15.96 -2.62
N VAL A 262 -2.60 16.82 -3.60
CA VAL A 262 -2.16 16.69 -5.00
C VAL A 262 -1.07 17.69 -5.34
N THR A 263 -1.21 18.96 -4.91
CA THR A 263 -0.19 20.00 -5.05
C THR A 263 0.10 20.68 -3.71
N LYS A 264 1.37 21.03 -3.46
CA LYS A 264 1.78 21.73 -2.24
C LYS A 264 1.66 23.26 -2.35
N GLU A 265 1.40 23.78 -3.53
CA GLU A 265 1.32 25.21 -3.80
C GLU A 265 -0.13 25.70 -3.79
N VAL A 266 -0.75 25.66 -2.61
CA VAL A 266 -2.12 26.14 -2.38
C VAL A 266 -2.09 27.35 -1.44
N TYR A 267 -2.74 28.41 -1.86
CA TYR A 267 -2.81 29.69 -1.12
C TYR A 267 -4.26 30.10 -0.93
N ILE A 268 -4.58 30.64 0.24
CA ILE A 268 -5.89 31.25 0.52
C ILE A 268 -5.70 32.76 0.57
N ALA A 269 -6.36 33.47 -0.37
CA ALA A 269 -6.37 34.92 -0.40
C ALA A 269 -7.61 35.46 0.36
N ASP A 270 -7.40 36.37 1.28
CA ASP A 270 -8.47 36.97 2.09
C ASP A 270 -8.97 38.24 1.40
N ILE A 271 -10.10 38.13 0.70
CA ILE A 271 -10.74 39.27 0.06
C ILE A 271 -11.30 40.25 1.09
N GLY A 272 -11.56 39.82 2.32
CA GLY A 272 -12.07 40.65 3.39
C GLY A 272 -11.15 41.79 3.85
N GLU A 273 -9.85 41.72 3.52
CA GLU A 273 -8.92 42.84 3.74
C GLU A 273 -9.20 44.05 2.77
N TYR A 274 -9.89 43.80 1.68
CA TYR A 274 -10.17 44.76 0.61
C TYR A 274 -11.67 45.07 0.48
N CYS A 275 -12.52 44.09 0.69
CA CYS A 275 -13.96 44.15 0.63
C CYS A 275 -14.50 43.93 2.06
N THR A 276 -14.88 45.00 2.74
CA THR A 276 -15.09 44.97 4.21
C THR A 276 -16.49 44.55 4.64
N GLU A 277 -17.47 44.55 3.74
CA GLU A 277 -18.82 44.12 4.05
C GLU A 277 -19.00 42.62 3.94
N ASN A 278 -19.93 42.06 4.67
CA ASN A 278 -20.22 40.64 4.66
C ASN A 278 -20.84 40.20 3.30
N LYS A 279 -20.36 39.08 2.74
CA LYS A 279 -20.76 38.52 1.43
C LYS A 279 -20.31 39.29 0.22
N GLU A 280 -19.32 40.16 0.33
CA GLU A 280 -18.67 40.77 -0.82
C GLU A 280 -17.73 39.77 -1.49
N ASP A 281 -17.66 39.89 -2.80
CA ASP A 281 -17.01 38.94 -3.70
C ASP A 281 -16.01 39.65 -4.67
N ILE A 282 -15.43 38.87 -5.58
CA ILE A 282 -14.49 39.39 -6.62
C ILE A 282 -15.16 40.42 -7.50
N THR A 283 -16.43 40.29 -7.81
CA THR A 283 -17.17 41.31 -8.59
C THR A 283 -17.24 42.60 -7.83
N ASP A 284 -17.54 42.60 -6.52
CA ASP A 284 -17.54 43.81 -5.69
C ASP A 284 -16.16 44.45 -5.64
N PHE A 285 -15.10 43.64 -5.59
CA PHE A 285 -13.72 44.14 -5.61
C PHE A 285 -13.43 45.00 -6.82
N PHE A 286 -13.82 44.56 -8.03
CA PHE A 286 -13.56 45.30 -9.24
C PHE A 286 -14.60 46.39 -9.51
N VAL A 287 -15.88 46.11 -9.27
CA VAL A 287 -17.00 47.02 -9.65
C VAL A 287 -17.33 48.03 -8.54
N LYS A 288 -17.59 47.54 -7.32
CA LYS A 288 -18.01 48.40 -6.21
C LYS A 288 -16.86 49.26 -5.68
N TYR A 289 -15.69 48.64 -5.50
CA TYR A 289 -14.50 49.31 -4.96
C TYR A 289 -13.61 49.92 -6.05
N GLY A 290 -13.82 49.55 -7.31
CA GLY A 290 -13.07 50.10 -8.46
C GLY A 290 -11.59 49.74 -8.44
N TYR A 291 -11.20 48.63 -7.79
CA TYR A 291 -9.81 48.18 -7.75
C TYR A 291 -9.39 47.60 -9.11
N ASN A 292 -8.10 47.61 -9.39
CA ASN A 292 -7.51 47.15 -10.63
C ASN A 292 -6.67 45.86 -10.42
N ASN A 293 -6.12 45.34 -11.53
CA ASN A 293 -5.28 44.14 -11.50
C ASN A 293 -4.07 44.27 -10.57
N THR A 294 -3.42 45.45 -10.53
CA THR A 294 -2.29 45.69 -9.61
C THR A 294 -2.68 45.44 -8.15
N LYS A 295 -3.92 45.86 -7.79
CA LYS A 295 -4.42 45.67 -6.43
C LYS A 295 -4.84 44.22 -6.15
N PHE A 296 -5.33 43.54 -7.17
CA PHE A 296 -5.64 42.12 -7.10
C PHE A 296 -4.36 41.27 -6.97
N ASP A 297 -3.31 41.59 -7.76
CA ASP A 297 -2.00 40.96 -7.63
C ASP A 297 -1.35 41.19 -6.25
N GLU A 298 -1.53 42.40 -5.69
CA GLU A 298 -1.12 42.70 -4.31
C GLU A 298 -1.84 41.76 -3.30
N MET A 299 -3.13 41.55 -3.45
CA MET A 299 -3.90 40.60 -2.64
C MET A 299 -3.40 39.18 -2.79
N LEU A 300 -3.19 38.71 -4.00
CA LEU A 300 -2.65 37.36 -4.26
C LEU A 300 -1.23 37.19 -3.69
N SER A 301 -0.39 38.25 -3.78
CA SER A 301 0.96 38.21 -3.20
C SER A 301 1.00 38.09 -1.67
N LYS A 302 -0.05 38.59 -1.01
CA LYS A 302 -0.26 38.48 0.45
C LYS A 302 -1.00 37.22 0.87
N ALA A 303 -1.48 36.43 -0.09
CA ALA A 303 -2.21 35.20 0.19
C ALA A 303 -1.39 34.26 1.08
N LYS A 304 -2.04 33.68 2.07
CA LYS A 304 -1.38 32.76 3.00
C LYS A 304 -1.23 31.38 2.35
N ALA A 305 0.00 30.87 2.32
CA ALA A 305 0.21 29.49 1.94
C ALA A 305 -0.59 28.59 2.88
N PHE A 306 -1.33 27.66 2.31
CA PHE A 306 -2.04 26.68 3.11
C PHE A 306 -1.04 25.75 3.76
N ASP A 307 -1.02 25.74 5.10
CA ASP A 307 -0.22 24.83 5.91
C ASP A 307 -1.16 23.94 6.72
N ASN A 308 -0.99 22.63 6.55
CA ASN A 308 -1.78 21.63 7.26
C ASN A 308 -1.51 21.61 8.78
N SER A 309 -0.45 22.30 9.21
CA SER A 309 -0.03 22.34 10.62
C SER A 309 -1.09 22.98 11.55
N ALA A 310 -1.78 24.01 11.09
CA ALA A 310 -2.84 24.67 11.86
C ALA A 310 -4.06 23.77 12.07
N GLN A 311 -4.44 22.98 11.08
CA GLN A 311 -5.52 22.00 11.18
C GLN A 311 -5.10 20.79 12.03
N GLU A 312 -3.86 20.35 11.92
CA GLU A 312 -3.30 19.31 12.80
C GLU A 312 -3.22 19.81 14.25
N GLN A 313 -2.89 21.07 14.46
CA GLN A 313 -2.84 21.68 15.78
C GLN A 313 -4.24 21.88 16.38
N PHE A 314 -5.25 22.25 15.55
CA PHE A 314 -6.66 22.31 15.94
C PHE A 314 -7.20 20.92 16.30
N ILE A 315 -6.91 19.90 15.50
CA ILE A 315 -7.28 18.51 15.78
C ILE A 315 -6.58 18.02 17.05
N LYS A 316 -5.29 18.33 17.22
CA LYS A 316 -4.52 17.96 18.43
C LYS A 316 -5.05 18.64 19.69
N SER A 317 -5.53 19.87 19.59
CA SER A 317 -6.05 20.63 20.75
C SER A 317 -7.48 20.26 21.13
N ASN A 318 -8.33 19.85 20.16
CA ASN A 318 -9.76 19.61 20.39
C ASN A 318 -10.12 18.13 20.59
N TYR A 319 -9.32 17.20 20.07
CA TYR A 319 -9.57 15.76 20.20
C TYR A 319 -8.37 15.06 20.83
N PRO A 320 -8.45 14.63 22.10
CA PRO A 320 -7.35 13.95 22.76
C PRO A 320 -7.01 12.65 22.04
N GLU A 321 -5.72 12.39 21.91
CA GLU A 321 -5.21 11.12 21.37
C GLU A 321 -5.17 10.09 22.50
N VAL A 322 -5.91 9.02 22.34
CA VAL A 322 -6.08 7.97 23.36
C VAL A 322 -6.02 6.60 22.69
N SER A 323 -5.75 5.56 23.48
CA SER A 323 -5.90 4.18 22.99
C SER A 323 -7.38 3.80 22.86
N LEU A 324 -7.70 2.81 22.01
CA LEU A 324 -9.07 2.30 21.87
C LEU A 324 -9.62 1.77 23.19
N ASN A 325 -8.77 1.14 24.00
CA ASN A 325 -9.14 0.65 25.34
C ASN A 325 -9.49 1.81 26.28
N GLU A 326 -8.69 2.87 26.30
CA GLU A 326 -8.94 4.06 27.10
C GLU A 326 -10.20 4.79 26.61
N ALA A 327 -10.39 4.89 25.30
CA ALA A 327 -11.60 5.46 24.69
C ALA A 327 -12.86 4.71 25.13
N SER A 328 -12.80 3.39 25.21
CA SER A 328 -13.93 2.52 25.58
C SER A 328 -14.29 2.55 27.07
N THR A 329 -13.40 3.02 27.92
CA THR A 329 -13.60 3.07 29.38
C THR A 329 -13.79 4.49 29.89
N THR A 330 -12.86 5.39 29.56
CA THR A 330 -12.79 6.75 30.13
C THR A 330 -13.48 7.81 29.26
N TYR A 331 -13.51 7.61 27.94
CA TYR A 331 -14.05 8.59 26.98
C TYR A 331 -15.30 8.11 26.24
N LEU A 332 -16.06 7.19 26.85
CA LEU A 332 -17.32 6.68 26.27
C LEU A 332 -18.25 7.84 25.90
N GLY A 333 -18.74 7.84 24.66
CA GLY A 333 -19.62 8.89 24.13
C GLY A 333 -18.94 10.21 23.79
N LYS A 334 -17.64 10.36 24.03
CA LYS A 334 -16.87 11.55 23.63
C LYS A 334 -16.15 11.33 22.31
N ILE A 335 -15.92 12.41 21.57
CA ILE A 335 -15.13 12.37 20.33
C ILE A 335 -13.66 12.41 20.72
N VAL A 336 -12.91 11.41 20.24
CA VAL A 336 -11.48 11.23 20.47
C VAL A 336 -10.79 10.85 19.18
N ARG A 337 -9.46 10.76 19.23
CA ARG A 337 -8.63 10.37 18.09
C ARG A 337 -7.72 9.21 18.48
N SER A 338 -7.50 8.27 17.57
CA SER A 338 -6.55 7.17 17.74
C SER A 338 -5.87 6.80 16.43
N ASN A 339 -4.67 6.25 16.55
CA ASN A 339 -4.01 5.56 15.45
C ASN A 339 -4.39 4.07 15.51
N ILE A 340 -5.02 3.58 14.47
CA ILE A 340 -5.56 2.22 14.38
C ILE A 340 -4.94 1.43 13.25
N GLN A 341 -4.94 0.10 13.42
CA GLN A 341 -4.70 -0.85 12.36
C GLN A 341 -5.98 -1.60 12.03
N VAL A 342 -6.29 -1.72 10.73
CA VAL A 342 -7.44 -2.49 10.26
C VAL A 342 -7.13 -3.97 10.33
N MET A 343 -7.83 -4.69 11.19
CA MET A 343 -7.62 -6.12 11.44
C MET A 343 -8.37 -6.99 10.43
N ALA A 344 -9.55 -6.56 10.02
CA ALA A 344 -10.37 -7.22 9.01
C ALA A 344 -11.37 -6.23 8.42
N THR A 345 -11.75 -6.43 7.15
CA THR A 345 -12.86 -5.75 6.50
C THR A 345 -13.99 -6.73 6.25
N PHE A 346 -15.21 -6.22 6.25
CA PHE A 346 -16.40 -7.01 5.98
C PHE A 346 -16.84 -6.75 4.55
N GLU A 347 -17.29 -7.78 3.83
CA GLU A 347 -17.85 -7.63 2.48
C GLU A 347 -19.21 -6.94 2.50
N GLU A 348 -19.90 -6.99 3.65
CA GLU A 348 -21.19 -6.36 3.85
C GLU A 348 -21.07 -4.83 3.76
N GLN A 349 -21.82 -4.26 2.82
CA GLN A 349 -22.00 -2.83 2.66
C GLN A 349 -23.44 -2.49 3.00
N TYR A 350 -23.65 -1.41 3.75
CA TYR A 350 -24.97 -0.96 4.14
C TYR A 350 -25.30 0.32 3.37
N SER A 351 -26.43 0.32 2.65
CA SER A 351 -26.97 1.52 2.04
C SER A 351 -27.92 2.18 3.01
N VAL A 352 -27.51 3.33 3.56
CA VAL A 352 -28.36 4.10 4.48
C VAL A 352 -28.84 5.39 3.81
N PRO A 353 -30.07 5.87 4.10
CA PRO A 353 -30.49 7.14 3.54
C PRO A 353 -29.62 8.27 4.05
N GLY A 354 -29.15 9.13 3.16
CA GLY A 354 -28.48 10.38 3.55
C GLY A 354 -29.47 11.48 3.91
N TYR A 355 -30.73 11.35 3.46
CA TYR A 355 -31.80 12.30 3.71
C TYR A 355 -33.15 11.57 3.80
N ALA A 356 -33.99 11.97 4.71
CA ALA A 356 -35.37 11.51 4.82
C ALA A 356 -36.35 12.67 5.06
N MET A 357 -37.48 12.61 4.38
CA MET A 357 -38.61 13.50 4.61
C MET A 357 -39.76 12.67 5.15
N VAL A 358 -40.24 12.99 6.33
CA VAL A 358 -41.32 12.28 7.02
C VAL A 358 -42.51 13.21 7.18
N THR A 359 -43.64 12.87 6.52
CA THR A 359 -44.85 13.68 6.55
C THR A 359 -45.97 12.90 7.28
N LYS A 360 -46.56 13.51 8.28
CA LYS A 360 -47.76 12.99 8.97
C LYS A 360 -48.96 13.11 8.06
N VAL A 361 -49.66 11.99 7.83
CA VAL A 361 -50.84 11.94 6.95
C VAL A 361 -52.08 11.94 7.84
N GLU A 362 -52.78 13.07 7.89
CA GLU A 362 -54.09 13.13 8.53
C GLU A 362 -55.14 12.29 7.75
N GLN A 363 -55.81 11.39 8.39
CA GLN A 363 -56.97 10.68 7.82
C GLN A 363 -58.15 11.64 7.69
N GLY A 364 -58.22 12.32 6.54
CA GLY A 364 -59.42 13.07 6.15
C GLY A 364 -60.51 12.11 5.77
N GLY A 365 -61.57 12.04 6.58
CA GLY A 365 -62.82 11.39 6.14
C GLY A 365 -63.44 12.14 4.99
N ASN A 366 -63.30 11.68 3.80
CA ASN A 366 -64.16 11.65 2.62
C ASN A 366 -63.31 11.43 1.35
N LYS A 367 -63.89 10.66 0.43
CA LYS A 367 -63.32 10.15 -0.82
C LYS A 367 -63.01 11.23 -1.85
N ASP A 368 -62.17 12.19 -1.56
CA ASP A 368 -61.66 13.09 -2.59
C ASP A 368 -60.20 12.71 -2.93
N LYS A 369 -60.04 12.19 -4.15
CA LYS A 369 -58.75 11.73 -4.71
C LYS A 369 -57.71 12.85 -4.88
N ASN A 370 -58.01 14.11 -4.50
CA ASN A 370 -57.18 15.30 -4.63
C ASN A 370 -56.94 16.07 -3.31
N ALA A 371 -57.16 15.44 -2.15
CA ALA A 371 -56.84 16.07 -0.88
C ALA A 371 -55.33 16.13 -0.68
N LYS A 372 -54.77 17.34 -0.77
CA LYS A 372 -53.41 17.65 -0.37
C LYS A 372 -53.25 17.30 1.10
N SER A 373 -52.26 16.44 1.42
CA SER A 373 -51.87 16.14 2.80
C SER A 373 -51.43 17.40 3.48
N LYS A 374 -52.26 18.00 4.34
CA LYS A 374 -51.85 18.95 5.37
C LYS A 374 -51.42 18.12 6.55
N GLY A 375 -50.14 17.98 6.77
CA GLY A 375 -49.55 17.32 7.93
C GLY A 375 -48.19 17.90 8.21
N ASP A 376 -47.73 17.80 9.48
CA ASP A 376 -46.41 18.21 9.87
C ASP A 376 -45.39 17.40 9.08
N THR A 377 -44.40 18.09 8.52
CA THR A 377 -43.33 17.46 7.76
C THR A 377 -42.02 17.73 8.48
N GLU A 378 -41.30 16.69 8.85
CA GLU A 378 -39.97 16.77 9.42
C GLU A 378 -38.91 16.26 8.43
N TYR A 379 -37.74 16.89 8.48
CA TYR A 379 -36.61 16.57 7.64
C TYR A 379 -35.48 16.03 8.49
N TRP A 380 -34.91 14.93 8.07
CA TRP A 380 -33.74 14.35 8.70
C TRP A 380 -32.65 14.19 7.65
N SER A 381 -31.42 14.54 8.01
CA SER A 381 -30.23 14.35 7.17
C SER A 381 -29.11 13.74 7.98
N LEU A 382 -28.41 12.76 7.42
CA LEU A 382 -27.23 12.16 8.01
C LEU A 382 -26.05 13.14 7.95
N ASN A 383 -25.58 13.56 9.13
CA ASN A 383 -24.45 14.48 9.27
C ASN A 383 -23.56 14.06 10.47
N LYS A 384 -22.48 14.79 10.73
CA LYS A 384 -21.54 14.48 11.82
C LYS A 384 -22.17 14.46 13.22
N HIS A 385 -23.25 15.21 13.46
CA HIS A 385 -23.90 15.31 14.80
C HIS A 385 -24.76 14.09 15.11
N ASN A 386 -25.36 13.48 14.11
CA ASN A 386 -26.19 12.29 14.25
C ASN A 386 -25.66 11.06 13.50
N PHE A 387 -24.37 11.02 13.20
CA PHE A 387 -23.79 9.90 12.44
C PHE A 387 -23.94 8.54 13.16
N GLU A 388 -24.13 8.53 14.46
CA GLU A 388 -24.46 7.33 15.26
C GLU A 388 -25.80 6.69 14.88
N ASP A 389 -26.74 7.46 14.27
CA ASP A 389 -28.03 6.95 13.79
C ASP A 389 -27.86 5.85 12.73
N ILE A 390 -26.67 5.77 12.07
CA ILE A 390 -26.35 4.67 11.14
C ILE A 390 -26.50 3.31 11.80
N LEU A 391 -26.24 3.18 13.11
CA LEU A 391 -26.35 1.91 13.83
C LEU A 391 -27.79 1.39 13.85
N VAL A 392 -28.75 2.30 13.89
CA VAL A 392 -30.19 1.97 13.82
C VAL A 392 -30.58 1.62 12.37
N LEU A 393 -29.89 2.24 11.40
CA LEU A 393 -30.21 2.09 9.98
C LEU A 393 -29.45 0.94 9.31
N THR A 394 -28.36 0.44 9.90
CA THR A 394 -27.52 -0.63 9.32
C THR A 394 -27.79 -2.01 9.92
N ASP A 395 -28.71 -2.15 10.86
CA ASP A 395 -28.92 -3.45 11.51
C ASP A 395 -29.58 -4.46 10.56
N ASN A 396 -28.91 -5.60 10.40
CA ASN A 396 -29.38 -6.86 9.82
C ASN A 396 -30.18 -6.79 8.50
N ASN A 397 -29.60 -6.23 7.42
CA ASN A 397 -30.22 -6.28 6.08
C ASN A 397 -31.67 -5.77 6.06
N LEU A 398 -31.92 -4.64 6.69
CA LEU A 398 -33.23 -4.03 6.74
C LEU A 398 -33.77 -3.78 5.34
N LYS A 399 -34.99 -4.24 5.09
CA LYS A 399 -35.75 -3.88 3.90
C LYS A 399 -36.27 -2.44 4.03
N GLU A 400 -36.51 -1.77 2.91
CA GLU A 400 -37.01 -0.38 2.88
C GLU A 400 -38.14 -0.06 3.87
N PRO A 401 -39.17 -0.93 4.07
CA PRO A 401 -40.21 -0.70 5.09
C PRO A 401 -39.64 -0.59 6.52
N GLN A 402 -38.67 -1.45 6.86
CA GLN A 402 -38.06 -1.44 8.21
C GLN A 402 -37.19 -0.19 8.41
N ILE A 403 -36.49 0.28 7.37
CA ILE A 403 -35.75 1.54 7.41
C ILE A 403 -36.73 2.71 7.68
N LYS A 404 -37.86 2.72 7.02
CA LYS A 404 -38.90 3.74 7.22
C LYS A 404 -39.47 3.72 8.66
N ASP A 405 -39.68 2.54 9.25
CA ASP A 405 -40.11 2.43 10.64
C ASP A 405 -39.03 2.89 11.62
N ASN A 406 -37.78 2.56 11.36
CA ASN A 406 -36.64 3.06 12.15
C ASN A 406 -36.52 4.59 12.05
N MET A 407 -36.77 5.18 10.89
CA MET A 407 -36.77 6.64 10.71
C MET A 407 -37.88 7.31 11.53
N LYS A 408 -39.06 6.71 11.66
CA LYS A 408 -40.11 7.23 12.57
C LYS A 408 -39.63 7.30 14.01
N GLN A 409 -38.96 6.23 14.49
CA GLN A 409 -38.41 6.19 15.86
C GLN A 409 -37.32 7.23 16.09
N LEU A 410 -36.41 7.42 15.12
CA LEU A 410 -35.35 8.43 15.19
C LEU A 410 -35.89 9.86 15.29
N LEU A 411 -37.06 10.13 14.70
CA LEU A 411 -37.76 11.41 14.76
C LEU A 411 -38.73 11.53 15.97
N GLY A 412 -38.78 10.46 16.81
CA GLY A 412 -39.67 10.45 17.98
C GLY A 412 -41.17 10.26 17.66
N TRP A 413 -41.48 9.77 16.45
CA TRP A 413 -42.85 9.53 16.01
C TRP A 413 -43.27 8.08 16.29
N GLY A 414 -44.53 7.90 16.70
CA GLY A 414 -45.09 6.56 17.00
C GLY A 414 -45.23 5.68 15.76
N LEU A 415 -45.01 4.36 15.92
CA LEU A 415 -45.18 3.39 14.83
C LEU A 415 -46.60 3.33 14.28
N GLU A 416 -47.60 3.67 15.12
CA GLU A 416 -49.03 3.66 14.79
C GLU A 416 -49.48 4.90 13.98
N GLU A 417 -48.63 5.93 13.89
CA GLU A 417 -48.97 7.13 13.14
C GLU A 417 -48.90 6.88 11.65
N ASN A 418 -49.94 7.32 10.93
CA ASN A 418 -49.96 7.31 9.47
C ASN A 418 -48.96 8.35 8.94
N VAL A 419 -47.77 7.90 8.56
CA VAL A 419 -46.75 8.77 8.02
C VAL A 419 -46.26 8.28 6.66
N LYS A 420 -45.94 9.21 5.82
CA LYS A 420 -45.24 8.96 4.54
C LYS A 420 -43.78 9.30 4.72
N VAL A 421 -42.90 8.32 4.52
CA VAL A 421 -41.44 8.51 4.56
C VAL A 421 -40.90 8.42 3.15
N THR A 422 -40.19 9.47 2.73
CA THR A 422 -39.45 9.50 1.47
C THR A 422 -37.96 9.53 1.78
N LEU A 423 -37.21 8.55 1.29
CA LEU A 423 -35.77 8.39 1.47
C LEU A 423 -35.02 8.82 0.21
N SER A 424 -33.92 9.54 0.38
CA SER A 424 -33.09 9.96 -0.75
C SER A 424 -31.59 10.03 -0.38
N ASN A 425 -30.75 10.21 -1.38
CA ASN A 425 -29.28 10.34 -1.25
C ASN A 425 -28.65 9.21 -0.43
N PRO A 426 -28.72 7.94 -0.88
CA PRO A 426 -28.17 6.83 -0.13
C PRO A 426 -26.65 7.00 0.03
N LYS A 427 -26.17 6.79 1.26
CA LYS A 427 -24.75 6.70 1.59
C LYS A 427 -24.37 5.26 1.85
N THR A 428 -23.20 4.86 1.38
CA THR A 428 -22.64 3.53 1.66
C THR A 428 -21.85 3.58 2.96
N ILE A 429 -22.19 2.70 3.90
CA ILE A 429 -21.48 2.53 5.15
C ILE A 429 -20.73 1.20 5.13
N PHE A 430 -19.47 1.26 5.47
CA PHE A 430 -18.57 0.12 5.56
C PHE A 430 -18.36 -0.26 7.03
N LYS A 431 -18.12 -1.54 7.25
CA LYS A 431 -17.82 -2.10 8.56
C LYS A 431 -16.43 -2.71 8.55
N ALA A 432 -15.63 -2.45 9.58
CA ALA A 432 -14.31 -3.05 9.73
C ALA A 432 -14.05 -3.44 11.20
N SER A 433 -13.13 -4.38 11.41
CA SER A 433 -12.55 -4.67 12.71
C SER A 433 -11.20 -3.95 12.81
N VAL A 434 -11.00 -3.22 13.87
CA VAL A 434 -9.81 -2.39 14.10
C VAL A 434 -9.23 -2.64 15.50
N ALA A 435 -7.93 -2.41 15.64
CA ALA A 435 -7.23 -2.45 16.91
C ALA A 435 -6.23 -1.30 17.00
N ASP A 436 -5.76 -0.98 18.20
CA ASP A 436 -4.73 0.03 18.39
C ASP A 436 -3.49 -0.28 17.52
N CYS A 437 -2.95 0.74 16.88
CA CYS A 437 -1.68 0.67 16.18
C CYS A 437 -0.57 0.71 17.21
N THR A 438 -0.10 -0.47 17.64
CA THR A 438 1.01 -0.57 18.60
C THR A 438 2.34 -0.58 17.87
N GLU A 439 3.23 0.31 18.25
CA GLU A 439 4.57 0.43 17.66
C GLU A 439 5.47 -0.76 18.02
N SER A 440 5.31 -1.40 19.19
CA SER A 440 5.99 -2.66 19.54
C SER A 440 5.13 -3.55 20.43
N VAL A 441 5.07 -4.85 20.11
CA VAL A 441 4.33 -5.82 20.90
C VAL A 441 5.11 -7.11 21.03
N LEU A 442 5.42 -7.48 22.24
CA LEU A 442 5.71 -8.89 22.59
C LEU A 442 4.39 -9.66 22.48
N VAL A 443 4.26 -10.49 21.44
CA VAL A 443 3.01 -11.21 21.12
C VAL A 443 2.53 -12.13 22.25
N LYS A 444 3.37 -12.40 23.26
CA LYS A 444 3.02 -13.24 24.41
C LYS A 444 1.97 -12.65 25.37
N ASP A 445 1.84 -11.32 25.41
CA ASP A 445 1.14 -10.65 26.52
C ASP A 445 -0.05 -9.77 26.14
N ILE A 446 -0.40 -9.61 24.86
CA ILE A 446 -1.47 -8.67 24.48
C ILE A 446 -2.59 -9.39 23.75
N LYS A 447 -3.66 -9.66 24.43
CA LYS A 447 -5.00 -9.73 23.85
C LYS A 447 -5.29 -8.32 23.30
N ARG A 448 -4.97 -8.06 22.03
CA ARG A 448 -5.44 -6.85 21.35
C ARG A 448 -6.96 -6.87 21.38
N THR A 449 -7.54 -5.92 22.06
CA THR A 449 -8.98 -5.73 22.03
C THR A 449 -9.33 -5.20 20.64
N GLU A 450 -10.14 -5.95 19.93
CA GLU A 450 -10.63 -5.56 18.61
C GLU A 450 -12.00 -4.90 18.75
N PHE A 451 -12.18 -3.79 18.07
CA PHE A 451 -13.43 -3.07 18.04
C PHE A 451 -14.02 -3.13 16.62
N ILE A 452 -15.33 -3.22 16.54
CA ILE A 452 -16.03 -3.02 15.27
C ILE A 452 -16.20 -1.51 15.06
N CYS A 453 -15.85 -1.04 13.86
CA CYS A 453 -16.10 0.34 13.45
C CYS A 453 -17.05 0.41 12.26
N TYR A 454 -17.80 1.52 12.19
CA TYR A 454 -18.65 1.92 11.09
C TYR A 454 -18.15 3.24 10.52
N THR A 455 -18.02 3.33 9.21
CA THR A 455 -17.47 4.49 8.49
C THR A 455 -18.05 4.62 7.10
N ASP A 456 -18.08 5.81 6.54
CA ASP A 456 -18.44 6.07 5.13
C ASP A 456 -17.24 5.96 4.17
N VAL A 457 -16.04 5.69 4.71
CA VAL A 457 -14.82 5.46 3.95
C VAL A 457 -14.46 3.98 3.95
N LYS A 458 -14.19 3.40 2.79
CA LYS A 458 -13.73 2.00 2.67
C LYS A 458 -12.30 1.87 3.19
N LEU A 459 -12.14 1.20 4.33
CA LEU A 459 -10.82 0.88 4.91
C LEU A 459 -10.24 -0.38 4.28
N GLU A 460 -8.92 -0.45 4.22
CA GLU A 460 -8.20 -1.62 3.70
C GLU A 460 -7.58 -2.43 4.84
N ALA A 461 -7.78 -3.76 4.80
CA ALA A 461 -7.22 -4.66 5.81
C ALA A 461 -5.68 -4.59 5.83
N GLY A 462 -5.12 -4.53 7.03
CA GLY A 462 -3.67 -4.46 7.25
C GLY A 462 -3.09 -3.03 7.21
N LYS A 463 -3.79 -2.04 6.69
CA LYS A 463 -3.35 -0.64 6.69
C LYS A 463 -3.58 0.06 8.03
N ASN A 464 -2.81 1.12 8.25
CA ASN A 464 -2.92 1.97 9.42
C ASN A 464 -3.63 3.28 9.06
N TYR A 465 -4.50 3.72 9.96
CA TYR A 465 -5.25 4.97 9.82
C TYR A 465 -5.25 5.74 11.13
N GLN A 466 -5.23 7.06 11.05
CA GLN A 466 -5.65 7.91 12.14
C GLN A 466 -7.14 8.19 11.99
N ILE A 467 -7.91 7.89 13.01
CA ILE A 467 -9.35 8.11 13.00
C ILE A 467 -9.77 9.09 14.10
N ILE A 468 -10.76 9.91 13.79
CA ILE A 468 -11.54 10.68 14.76
C ILE A 468 -12.88 9.96 14.89
N TYR A 469 -13.25 9.58 16.10
CA TYR A 469 -14.36 8.68 16.31
C TYR A 469 -15.02 8.89 17.68
N LYS A 470 -16.19 8.27 17.85
CA LYS A 470 -16.95 8.18 19.09
C LYS A 470 -17.17 6.72 19.42
N VAL A 471 -16.95 6.30 20.67
CA VAL A 471 -17.31 4.95 21.15
C VAL A 471 -18.73 5.00 21.70
N VAL A 472 -19.60 4.15 21.15
CA VAL A 472 -20.99 4.07 21.59
C VAL A 472 -21.43 2.61 21.78
N PRO A 473 -22.40 2.32 22.67
CA PRO A 473 -23.00 1.00 22.76
C PRO A 473 -23.85 0.71 21.52
N HIS A 474 -23.79 -0.50 21.00
CA HIS A 474 -24.63 -0.89 19.88
C HIS A 474 -26.09 -1.05 20.35
N PRO A 475 -27.09 -0.38 19.71
CA PRO A 475 -28.46 -0.31 20.23
C PRO A 475 -29.15 -1.67 20.33
N TYR A 476 -28.79 -2.65 19.50
CA TYR A 476 -29.43 -3.95 19.44
C TYR A 476 -28.55 -5.15 19.84
N LYS A 477 -27.25 -4.91 20.18
CA LYS A 477 -26.29 -6.00 20.47
C LYS A 477 -25.76 -6.00 21.88
N GLY A 478 -26.63 -5.73 22.85
CA GLY A 478 -26.34 -5.83 24.28
C GLY A 478 -25.16 -4.98 24.74
N GLN A 479 -24.12 -5.60 25.28
CA GLN A 479 -22.95 -4.89 25.82
C GLN A 479 -21.87 -4.58 24.78
N GLN A 480 -22.12 -4.81 23.49
CA GLN A 480 -21.11 -4.55 22.45
C GLN A 480 -20.92 -3.05 22.24
N GLN A 481 -19.70 -2.56 22.49
CA GLN A 481 -19.27 -1.23 22.11
C GLN A 481 -18.74 -1.22 20.69
N VAL A 482 -19.06 -0.18 19.93
CA VAL A 482 -18.62 0.01 18.55
C VAL A 482 -18.08 1.42 18.34
N LEU A 483 -17.24 1.59 17.34
CA LEU A 483 -16.67 2.87 16.96
C LEU A 483 -17.48 3.47 15.81
N ILE A 484 -17.95 4.70 15.99
CA ILE A 484 -18.52 5.51 14.91
C ILE A 484 -17.44 6.45 14.44
N VAL A 485 -16.91 6.18 13.26
CA VAL A 485 -15.78 6.94 12.70
C VAL A 485 -16.29 8.15 11.93
N LEU A 486 -15.89 9.34 12.37
CA LEU A 486 -16.31 10.62 11.82
C LEU A 486 -15.34 11.14 10.75
N GLU A 487 -14.06 10.84 10.91
CA GLU A 487 -13.01 11.22 9.96
C GLU A 487 -11.94 10.12 9.90
N VAL A 488 -11.45 9.88 8.69
CA VAL A 488 -10.37 8.94 8.42
C VAL A 488 -9.25 9.67 7.70
N LYS A 489 -8.04 9.55 8.23
CA LYS A 489 -6.81 9.99 7.56
C LYS A 489 -5.93 8.75 7.43
N GLU A 490 -5.47 8.42 6.24
CA GLU A 490 -4.44 7.38 6.10
C GLU A 490 -3.22 7.86 6.88
N SER A 491 -2.89 7.18 7.97
CA SER A 491 -1.66 7.46 8.66
C SER A 491 -0.57 6.75 7.87
N GLY A 492 0.26 7.53 7.19
CA GLY A 492 1.52 6.99 6.70
C GLY A 492 2.20 6.27 7.86
N ASP A 493 2.84 5.14 7.57
CA ASP A 493 3.68 4.46 8.55
C ASP A 493 4.59 5.51 9.21
N VAL A 494 4.76 5.51 10.52
CA VAL A 494 5.64 6.43 11.26
C VAL A 494 7.02 6.54 10.60
N ILE A 495 7.38 5.53 9.84
CA ILE A 495 8.62 5.41 9.07
C ILE A 495 8.61 6.28 7.82
N THR A 496 7.50 6.32 7.09
CA THR A 496 7.40 7.11 5.83
C THR A 496 7.29 8.61 6.08
N THR A 497 6.97 9.01 7.31
CA THR A 497 6.86 10.41 7.74
C THR A 497 8.12 10.96 8.41
N PHE A 498 9.23 10.17 8.48
CA PHE A 498 10.46 10.63 9.09
C PHE A 498 11.16 11.69 8.23
N GLU A 499 11.26 12.90 8.78
CA GLU A 499 11.95 14.03 8.14
C GLU A 499 13.34 14.24 8.72
N VAL A 500 14.28 14.63 7.85
CA VAL A 500 15.65 15.00 8.26
C VAL A 500 15.65 16.44 8.74
N THR A 501 15.51 16.64 10.05
CA THR A 501 15.54 17.96 10.70
C THR A 501 16.92 18.23 11.32
N PRO A 502 17.28 19.50 11.62
CA PRO A 502 18.53 19.81 12.32
C PRO A 502 18.72 19.04 13.63
N ALA A 503 17.63 18.83 14.42
CA ALA A 503 17.67 18.07 15.66
C ALA A 503 17.96 16.57 15.40
N ASN A 504 17.37 15.98 14.37
CA ASN A 504 17.64 14.61 13.98
C ASN A 504 19.08 14.43 13.42
N ILE A 505 19.61 15.43 12.71
CA ILE A 505 21.00 15.43 12.23
C ILE A 505 21.97 15.39 13.41
N GLU A 506 21.76 16.21 14.44
CA GLU A 506 22.65 16.21 15.63
C GLU A 506 22.64 14.83 16.31
N ARG A 507 21.50 14.18 16.43
CA ARG A 507 21.40 12.81 16.96
C ARG A 507 22.15 11.79 16.09
N LEU A 508 22.03 11.90 14.77
CA LEU A 508 22.72 11.00 13.84
C LEU A 508 24.25 11.17 13.89
N LYS A 509 24.76 12.38 14.16
CA LYS A 509 26.20 12.64 14.30
C LYS A 509 26.86 11.85 15.44
N HIS A 510 26.10 11.51 16.50
CA HIS A 510 26.62 10.72 17.61
C HIS A 510 27.15 9.34 17.19
N PHE A 511 26.74 8.81 16.05
CA PHE A 511 27.19 7.51 15.52
C PHE A 511 28.36 7.63 14.54
N GLN A 512 28.69 8.83 14.08
CA GLN A 512 29.75 9.04 13.08
C GLN A 512 31.14 9.02 13.71
N GLY A 513 32.14 8.52 12.96
CA GLY A 513 33.52 8.44 13.42
C GLY A 513 33.82 7.32 14.41
N ILE A 514 32.80 6.54 14.80
CA ILE A 514 32.91 5.41 15.72
C ILE A 514 33.09 4.12 14.91
N SER A 515 33.98 3.24 15.35
CA SER A 515 34.22 1.96 14.68
C SER A 515 33.03 1.02 14.84
N PHE A 516 32.84 0.12 13.87
CA PHE A 516 31.71 -0.84 13.88
C PHE A 516 31.66 -1.66 15.19
N LYS A 517 32.82 -2.13 15.66
CA LYS A 517 32.95 -2.89 16.92
C LYS A 517 32.59 -2.06 18.16
N GLU A 518 33.01 -0.81 18.20
CA GLU A 518 32.74 0.10 19.32
C GLU A 518 31.27 0.48 19.39
N LEU A 519 30.60 0.65 18.23
CA LEU A 519 29.14 0.85 18.17
C LEU A 519 28.41 -0.32 18.84
N ALA A 520 28.82 -1.57 18.55
CA ALA A 520 28.21 -2.75 19.14
C ALA A 520 28.45 -2.83 20.66
N GLU A 521 29.64 -2.47 21.14
CA GLU A 521 29.93 -2.44 22.57
C GLU A 521 29.10 -1.39 23.33
N LYS A 522 28.92 -0.19 22.75
CA LYS A 522 28.05 0.85 23.33
C LYS A 522 26.56 0.44 23.32
N GLN A 523 26.15 -0.37 22.36
CA GLN A 523 24.78 -0.90 22.29
C GLN A 523 24.46 -1.87 23.46
N LYS A 524 25.45 -2.54 24.04
CA LYS A 524 25.27 -3.43 25.21
C LYS A 524 24.75 -2.70 26.45
N TYR A 525 24.82 -1.38 26.52
CA TYR A 525 24.36 -0.56 27.64
C TYR A 525 22.90 -0.89 28.05
N TYR A 526 22.02 -1.15 27.10
CA TYR A 526 20.62 -1.44 27.39
C TYR A 526 20.34 -2.92 27.65
N ILE A 527 21.24 -3.82 27.30
CA ILE A 527 21.02 -5.27 27.43
C ILE A 527 21.25 -5.75 28.84
N LYS A 528 22.02 -4.98 29.64
CA LYS A 528 22.25 -5.19 31.08
C LYS A 528 22.90 -6.52 31.46
N PHE A 529 23.54 -7.22 30.53
CA PHE A 529 24.38 -8.39 30.77
C PHE A 529 25.44 -8.55 29.68
N ASN A 530 26.49 -9.26 29.95
CA ASN A 530 27.55 -9.50 28.99
C ASN A 530 27.07 -10.51 27.94
N VAL A 531 26.59 -10.04 26.81
CA VAL A 531 26.19 -10.85 25.67
C VAL A 531 27.34 -11.00 24.69
N ASP A 532 27.36 -12.10 23.95
CA ASP A 532 28.30 -12.24 22.82
C ASP A 532 28.13 -11.09 21.83
N THR A 533 29.24 -10.37 21.55
CA THR A 533 29.21 -9.18 20.68
C THR A 533 28.72 -9.50 19.26
N ARG A 534 29.09 -10.67 18.74
CA ARG A 534 28.70 -11.08 17.41
C ARG A 534 27.19 -11.39 17.32
N LEU A 535 26.64 -12.01 18.38
CA LEU A 535 25.19 -12.24 18.50
C LEU A 535 24.43 -10.90 18.47
N LEU A 536 24.90 -9.93 19.25
CA LEU A 536 24.33 -8.59 19.27
C LEU A 536 24.42 -7.90 17.90
N GLU A 537 25.61 -7.94 17.26
CA GLU A 537 25.83 -7.32 15.95
C GLU A 537 24.82 -7.85 14.90
N PHE A 538 24.57 -9.15 14.81
CA PHE A 538 23.64 -9.72 13.83
C PHE A 538 22.17 -9.40 14.13
N ILE A 539 21.76 -9.44 15.42
CA ILE A 539 20.39 -9.06 15.80
C ILE A 539 20.18 -7.56 15.53
N ASP A 540 21.18 -6.74 15.78
CA ASP A 540 21.07 -5.29 15.58
C ASP A 540 21.15 -4.91 14.09
N LEU A 541 22.07 -5.48 13.31
CA LEU A 541 22.14 -5.28 11.85
C LEU A 541 20.87 -5.68 11.12
N PHE A 542 20.16 -6.71 11.60
CA PHE A 542 18.87 -7.10 11.06
C PHE A 542 17.87 -5.93 11.06
N TYR A 543 17.87 -5.09 12.11
CA TYR A 543 17.04 -3.89 12.14
C TYR A 543 17.56 -2.77 11.21
N HIS A 544 18.87 -2.69 10.95
CA HIS A 544 19.49 -1.59 10.20
C HIS A 544 19.43 -1.74 8.68
N THR A 545 18.39 -2.34 8.15
CA THR A 545 18.21 -2.58 6.72
C THR A 545 17.15 -1.66 6.12
N PRO A 546 17.39 -1.02 4.95
CA PRO A 546 16.39 -0.24 4.26
C PRO A 546 15.33 -1.15 3.62
N LYS A 547 14.28 -0.56 3.07
CA LYS A 547 13.20 -1.28 2.38
C LYS A 547 13.67 -1.92 1.07
N ALA A 548 14.34 -1.15 0.23
CA ALA A 548 14.84 -1.58 -1.07
C ALA A 548 16.10 -0.81 -1.43
N PHE A 549 16.83 -1.27 -2.44
CA PHE A 549 17.99 -0.59 -3.01
C PHE A 549 18.15 -0.87 -4.50
N ASN A 550 18.90 -0.01 -5.20
CA ASN A 550 19.26 -0.21 -6.60
C ASN A 550 20.68 -0.76 -6.71
N PHE A 551 20.92 -1.66 -7.67
CA PHE A 551 22.21 -2.29 -7.92
C PHE A 551 22.49 -2.38 -9.42
N GLY A 552 23.26 -1.47 -9.97
CA GLY A 552 23.46 -1.35 -11.40
C GLY A 552 22.13 -1.17 -12.14
N TYR A 553 21.80 -2.08 -13.06
CA TYR A 553 20.56 -2.06 -13.82
C TYR A 553 19.33 -2.59 -13.04
N PHE A 554 19.56 -3.29 -11.94
CA PHE A 554 18.47 -3.83 -11.12
C PHE A 554 17.89 -2.74 -10.23
N LYS A 555 16.57 -2.54 -10.28
CA LYS A 555 15.84 -1.56 -9.48
C LYS A 555 15.03 -2.24 -8.37
N ASP A 556 14.84 -1.52 -7.27
CA ASP A 556 13.98 -1.90 -6.15
C ASP A 556 14.20 -3.32 -5.60
N ILE A 557 15.48 -3.74 -5.55
CA ILE A 557 15.84 -5.02 -4.95
C ILE A 557 15.51 -4.97 -3.46
N LYS A 558 14.88 -6.03 -2.93
CA LYS A 558 14.60 -6.21 -1.50
C LYS A 558 15.85 -5.91 -0.65
N GLY A 559 15.72 -4.94 0.26
CA GLY A 559 16.81 -4.50 1.14
C GLY A 559 16.91 -5.27 2.46
N TYR A 560 15.89 -6.01 2.86
CA TYR A 560 15.83 -6.71 4.14
C TYR A 560 16.79 -7.89 4.22
N LEU A 561 17.40 -8.06 5.41
CA LEU A 561 18.16 -9.27 5.76
C LEU A 561 17.20 -10.34 6.30
N ASP A 562 17.33 -11.55 5.77
CA ASP A 562 16.75 -12.76 6.33
C ASP A 562 17.83 -13.51 7.13
N GLY A 563 17.66 -13.64 8.45
CA GLY A 563 18.65 -14.23 9.34
C GLY A 563 18.18 -15.47 10.06
N LEU A 564 19.11 -16.38 10.33
CA LEU A 564 18.92 -17.53 11.21
C LEU A 564 20.02 -17.55 12.27
N ILE A 565 19.63 -17.55 13.54
CA ILE A 565 20.54 -17.62 14.68
C ILE A 565 20.23 -18.89 15.49
N ILE A 566 21.20 -19.76 15.61
CA ILE A 566 21.10 -21.03 16.35
C ILE A 566 22.07 -20.97 17.51
N THR A 567 21.57 -21.14 18.73
CA THR A 567 22.42 -21.09 19.93
C THR A 567 22.07 -22.17 20.93
N GLU A 568 22.97 -22.45 21.81
CA GLU A 568 22.64 -23.17 23.05
C GLU A 568 21.60 -22.43 23.88
N SER A 569 21.01 -23.13 24.82
CA SER A 569 20.08 -22.55 25.78
C SER A 569 20.83 -21.56 26.72
N ARG A 570 20.15 -20.51 27.16
CA ARG A 570 20.64 -19.52 28.15
C ARG A 570 21.80 -18.64 27.75
N VAL A 571 22.15 -18.53 26.48
CA VAL A 571 23.19 -17.57 25.98
C VAL A 571 22.65 -16.15 25.75
N GLY A 572 21.43 -15.84 26.14
CA GLY A 572 20.88 -14.47 26.09
C GLY A 572 20.23 -14.05 24.78
N LYS A 573 20.06 -14.95 23.76
CA LYS A 573 19.48 -14.59 22.45
C LYS A 573 18.10 -13.93 22.53
N SER A 574 17.17 -14.54 23.27
CA SER A 574 15.81 -14.03 23.41
C SER A 574 15.76 -12.72 24.19
N THR A 575 16.56 -12.58 25.23
CA THR A 575 16.65 -11.35 26.03
C THR A 575 17.20 -10.20 25.19
N THR A 576 18.28 -10.45 24.42
CA THR A 576 18.86 -9.46 23.50
C THR A 576 17.84 -8.98 22.46
N ALA A 577 17.14 -9.92 21.84
CA ALA A 577 16.11 -9.59 20.84
C ALA A 577 14.95 -8.80 21.46
N GLN A 578 14.53 -9.15 22.67
CA GLN A 578 13.44 -8.46 23.39
C GLN A 578 13.84 -7.03 23.78
N GLU A 579 15.04 -6.83 24.31
CA GLU A 579 15.50 -5.49 24.70
C GLU A 579 15.66 -4.59 23.45
N LEU A 580 16.28 -5.07 22.37
CA LEU A 580 16.37 -4.31 21.12
C LEU A 580 14.99 -4.01 20.53
N SER A 581 14.07 -4.97 20.56
CA SER A 581 12.69 -4.75 20.09
C SER A 581 11.96 -3.69 20.90
N LYS A 582 12.15 -3.64 22.22
CA LYS A 582 11.57 -2.58 23.07
C LYS A 582 12.17 -1.22 22.76
N ILE A 583 13.50 -1.14 22.55
CA ILE A 583 14.18 0.11 22.24
C ILE A 583 13.70 0.69 20.92
N TYR A 584 13.66 -0.13 19.88
CA TYR A 584 13.30 0.33 18.54
C TYR A 584 11.81 0.55 18.34
N GLY A 585 10.97 -0.21 19.04
CA GLY A 585 9.51 -0.07 18.94
C GLY A 585 8.90 -0.44 17.57
N LEU A 586 9.62 -1.14 16.70
CA LEU A 586 9.28 -1.31 15.29
C LEU A 586 9.18 -2.79 14.86
N GLY A 587 8.39 -3.59 15.56
CA GLY A 587 8.22 -4.98 15.15
C GLY A 587 7.53 -5.86 16.18
N ALA A 588 7.55 -7.16 15.91
CA ALA A 588 6.94 -8.18 16.78
C ALA A 588 7.89 -9.34 17.04
N ILE A 589 7.79 -9.94 18.20
CA ILE A 589 8.44 -11.22 18.52
C ILE A 589 7.34 -12.27 18.69
N ALA A 590 7.46 -13.40 17.99
CA ALA A 590 6.48 -14.47 18.01
C ALA A 590 7.13 -15.83 18.21
N SER A 591 6.63 -16.63 19.17
CA SER A 591 7.06 -18.01 19.33
C SER A 591 6.40 -18.90 18.27
N LEU A 592 7.20 -19.77 17.65
CA LEU A 592 6.73 -20.80 16.73
C LEU A 592 6.32 -22.10 17.45
N ALA A 593 6.36 -22.14 18.78
CA ALA A 593 5.88 -23.25 19.56
C ALA A 593 4.36 -23.15 19.80
N GLY A 594 3.65 -24.26 19.67
CA GLY A 594 2.24 -24.39 20.03
C GLY A 594 1.25 -23.99 18.95
N SER A 595 0.00 -23.76 19.34
CA SER A 595 -1.14 -23.53 18.43
C SER A 595 -1.14 -22.14 17.75
N ALA A 596 -0.35 -21.18 18.23
CA ALA A 596 -0.27 -19.83 17.67
C ALA A 596 0.51 -19.79 16.34
N ALA A 597 1.37 -20.77 16.07
CA ALA A 597 2.20 -20.86 14.87
C ALA A 597 1.53 -21.62 13.71
N THR A 598 0.24 -21.41 13.51
CA THR A 598 -0.45 -21.98 12.35
C THR A 598 -0.28 -21.08 11.12
N PRO A 599 -0.30 -21.64 9.90
CA PRO A 599 -0.33 -20.85 8.67
C PRO A 599 -1.42 -19.76 8.68
N ALA A 600 -2.59 -20.10 9.20
CA ALA A 600 -3.70 -19.13 9.34
C ALA A 600 -3.38 -17.99 10.32
N GLY A 601 -2.67 -18.26 11.40
CA GLY A 601 -2.23 -17.24 12.37
C GLY A 601 -1.10 -16.35 11.82
N LEU A 602 -0.21 -16.89 11.00
CA LEU A 602 0.96 -16.19 10.46
C LEU A 602 0.64 -15.47 9.15
N ILE A 603 0.04 -16.15 8.20
CA ILE A 603 -0.26 -15.68 6.85
C ILE A 603 -1.64 -15.03 6.81
N GLY A 604 -2.64 -15.75 7.30
CA GLY A 604 -4.03 -15.35 7.32
C GLY A 604 -4.97 -16.49 6.95
N GLY A 605 -6.23 -16.31 7.25
CA GLY A 605 -7.23 -17.33 7.03
C GLY A 605 -8.67 -16.80 7.04
N SER A 606 -9.61 -17.68 6.76
CA SER A 606 -11.03 -17.40 6.86
C SER A 606 -11.53 -17.65 8.29
N VAL A 607 -12.23 -16.67 8.84
CA VAL A 607 -12.88 -16.76 10.16
C VAL A 607 -14.38 -16.59 9.97
N LYS A 608 -15.18 -17.48 10.58
CA LYS A 608 -16.65 -17.32 10.57
C LYS A 608 -17.04 -16.16 11.49
N ALA A 609 -17.72 -15.18 10.95
CA ALA A 609 -18.38 -14.15 11.75
C ALA A 609 -19.67 -14.70 12.38
N GLY A 610 -20.13 -14.09 13.48
CA GLY A 610 -21.34 -14.53 14.19
C GLY A 610 -22.63 -14.52 13.36
N SER A 611 -22.60 -13.91 12.16
CA SER A 611 -23.68 -13.90 11.15
C SER A 611 -23.65 -15.07 10.16
N GLY A 612 -22.69 -16.00 10.29
CA GLY A 612 -22.51 -17.13 9.35
C GLY A 612 -21.70 -16.78 8.11
N THR A 613 -21.37 -15.53 7.87
CA THR A 613 -20.48 -15.10 6.78
C THR A 613 -19.02 -15.36 7.14
N SER A 614 -18.26 -15.85 6.17
CA SER A 614 -16.82 -16.03 6.32
C SER A 614 -16.08 -14.74 5.98
N GLN A 615 -15.07 -14.39 6.79
CA GLN A 615 -14.22 -13.22 6.58
C GLN A 615 -12.77 -13.64 6.39
N ILE A 616 -12.04 -12.96 5.51
CA ILE A 616 -10.60 -13.12 5.39
C ILE A 616 -9.92 -12.22 6.40
N ARG A 617 -9.15 -12.85 7.31
CA ARG A 617 -8.39 -12.14 8.33
C ARG A 617 -6.89 -12.25 8.04
N PRO A 618 -6.18 -11.12 7.87
CA PRO A 618 -4.73 -11.11 7.73
C PRO A 618 -4.04 -11.70 8.96
N GLY A 619 -3.03 -12.55 8.75
CA GLY A 619 -2.19 -13.09 9.81
C GLY A 619 -1.20 -12.07 10.39
N LEU A 620 -0.29 -12.54 11.24
CA LEU A 620 0.74 -11.70 11.87
C LEU A 620 1.64 -11.02 10.83
N ILE A 621 2.07 -11.73 9.78
CA ILE A 621 3.05 -11.26 8.81
C ILE A 621 2.54 -10.05 8.01
N PRO A 622 1.40 -10.10 7.31
CA PRO A 622 0.90 -8.92 6.59
C PRO A 622 0.58 -7.73 7.51
N ARG A 623 0.22 -7.98 8.77
CA ARG A 623 0.01 -6.90 9.76
C ARG A 623 1.31 -6.20 10.20
N GLN A 624 2.47 -6.82 9.97
CA GLN A 624 3.79 -6.24 10.22
C GLN A 624 4.47 -5.75 8.93
N HIS A 625 3.69 -5.43 7.90
CA HIS A 625 4.23 -4.86 6.66
C HIS A 625 5.14 -3.66 6.95
N ASN A 626 6.31 -3.60 6.30
CA ASN A 626 7.40 -2.65 6.50
C ASN A 626 8.10 -2.68 7.88
N LYS A 627 7.70 -3.58 8.79
CA LYS A 627 8.29 -3.74 10.13
C LYS A 627 9.22 -4.96 10.23
N ALA A 628 9.54 -5.37 11.44
CA ALA A 628 10.39 -6.52 11.74
C ALA A 628 9.60 -7.60 12.47
N ILE A 629 9.89 -8.86 12.17
CA ILE A 629 9.40 -10.02 12.96
C ILE A 629 10.57 -10.88 13.36
N ILE A 630 10.66 -11.16 14.64
CA ILE A 630 11.59 -12.16 15.19
C ILE A 630 10.79 -13.39 15.58
N PHE A 631 11.06 -14.49 14.92
CA PHE A 631 10.46 -15.78 15.25
C PHE A 631 11.37 -16.57 16.20
N GLU A 632 10.84 -16.93 17.36
CA GLU A 632 11.53 -17.78 18.32
C GLU A 632 11.10 -19.24 18.17
N GLU A 633 11.99 -20.16 18.60
CA GLU A 633 11.71 -21.60 18.71
C GLU A 633 11.41 -22.31 17.39
N LEU A 634 12.11 -21.97 16.29
CA LEU A 634 11.96 -22.63 14.98
C LEU A 634 12.09 -24.17 15.08
N ALA A 635 12.91 -24.69 16.00
CA ALA A 635 13.06 -26.13 16.20
C ALA A 635 11.75 -26.86 16.57
N LYS A 636 10.77 -26.13 17.09
CA LYS A 636 9.44 -26.66 17.46
C LYS A 636 8.39 -26.46 16.36
N ALA A 637 8.73 -25.73 15.29
CA ALA A 637 7.84 -25.48 14.16
C ALA A 637 7.68 -26.74 13.28
N LYS A 638 6.58 -26.77 12.50
CA LYS A 638 6.41 -27.78 11.45
C LYS A 638 7.38 -27.53 10.32
N TYR A 639 7.89 -28.58 9.69
CA TYR A 639 8.81 -28.49 8.54
C TYR A 639 8.25 -27.75 7.33
N THR A 640 6.92 -27.69 7.21
CA THR A 640 6.23 -26.97 6.12
C THR A 640 6.27 -25.45 6.27
N LEU A 641 6.60 -24.92 7.45
CA LEU A 641 6.51 -23.49 7.73
C LEU A 641 7.45 -22.65 6.86
N ILE A 642 8.73 -23.03 6.77
CA ILE A 642 9.71 -22.27 5.97
C ILE A 642 9.35 -22.25 4.48
N PRO A 643 8.98 -23.38 3.84
CA PRO A 643 8.42 -23.37 2.47
C PRO A 643 7.18 -22.48 2.30
N GLU A 644 6.25 -22.46 3.25
CA GLU A 644 5.04 -21.61 3.21
C GLU A 644 5.37 -20.12 3.26
N LEU A 645 6.50 -19.72 3.85
CA LEU A 645 6.98 -18.34 3.88
C LEU A 645 7.78 -17.93 2.63
N THR A 646 7.92 -18.80 1.64
CA THR A 646 8.74 -18.54 0.45
C THR A 646 8.29 -17.28 -0.30
N ASP A 647 7.00 -17.09 -0.54
CA ASP A 647 6.46 -15.92 -1.24
C ASP A 647 6.71 -14.63 -0.44
N VAL A 648 6.51 -14.66 0.87
CA VAL A 648 6.80 -13.52 1.76
C VAL A 648 8.29 -13.14 1.69
N ARG A 649 9.18 -14.14 1.79
CA ARG A 649 10.62 -13.92 1.80
C ARG A 649 11.17 -13.48 0.43
N SER A 650 10.53 -13.90 -0.67
CA SER A 650 10.98 -13.57 -2.05
C SER A 650 10.32 -12.33 -2.62
N SER A 651 8.98 -12.26 -2.64
CA SER A 651 8.20 -11.20 -3.28
C SER A 651 7.66 -10.14 -2.31
N GLY A 652 7.68 -10.40 -1.00
CA GLY A 652 7.08 -9.51 -0.01
C GLY A 652 5.55 -9.46 -0.09
N LEU A 653 4.92 -10.52 -0.60
CA LEU A 653 3.47 -10.64 -0.75
C LEU A 653 2.96 -11.86 0.00
N VAL A 654 1.76 -11.75 0.52
CA VAL A 654 0.96 -12.86 1.05
C VAL A 654 -0.26 -13.05 0.18
N ARG A 655 -0.50 -14.27 -0.26
CA ARG A 655 -1.70 -14.66 -1.01
C ARG A 655 -2.56 -15.58 -0.15
N ILE A 656 -3.78 -15.17 0.11
CA ILE A 656 -4.76 -15.93 0.88
C ILE A 656 -5.88 -16.35 -0.09
N ASN A 657 -5.81 -17.59 -0.58
CA ASN A 657 -6.80 -18.15 -1.49
C ASN A 657 -7.76 -19.04 -0.70
N ARG A 658 -9.04 -18.72 -0.67
CA ARG A 658 -10.08 -19.46 0.06
C ARG A 658 -11.36 -19.51 -0.78
N SER A 659 -12.24 -20.44 -0.43
CA SER A 659 -13.56 -20.56 -1.08
C SER A 659 -14.42 -19.28 -0.98
N THR A 660 -14.07 -18.38 -0.08
CA THR A 660 -14.71 -17.08 0.14
C THR A 660 -14.10 -15.92 -0.64
N GLY A 661 -13.02 -16.17 -1.40
CA GLY A 661 -12.31 -15.16 -2.20
C GLY A 661 -10.80 -15.24 -2.08
N ASP A 662 -10.12 -14.52 -2.97
CA ASP A 662 -8.67 -14.39 -3.00
C ASP A 662 -8.27 -12.98 -2.54
N LEU A 663 -7.31 -12.91 -1.62
CA LEU A 663 -6.76 -11.65 -1.13
C LEU A 663 -5.24 -11.68 -1.24
N THR A 664 -4.67 -10.69 -1.92
CA THR A 664 -3.23 -10.47 -1.95
C THR A 664 -2.90 -9.24 -1.11
N LEU A 665 -2.04 -9.42 -0.11
CA LEU A 665 -1.64 -8.36 0.81
C LEU A 665 -0.13 -8.10 0.71
N PRO A 666 0.31 -6.85 0.83
CA PRO A 666 1.71 -6.53 0.99
C PRO A 666 2.21 -7.06 2.34
N ALA A 667 3.34 -7.75 2.30
CA ALA A 667 3.95 -8.39 3.46
C ALA A 667 5.49 -8.28 3.41
N SER A 668 5.98 -7.12 2.99
CA SER A 668 7.41 -6.83 3.02
C SER A 668 7.85 -6.68 4.47
N VAL A 669 8.45 -7.72 5.04
CA VAL A 669 8.84 -7.79 6.45
C VAL A 669 10.29 -8.24 6.58
N ARG A 670 11.01 -7.70 7.57
CA ARG A 670 12.30 -8.20 8.01
C ARG A 670 12.06 -9.42 8.88
N ILE A 671 12.69 -10.57 8.57
CA ILE A 671 12.45 -11.83 9.30
C ILE A 671 13.76 -12.35 9.88
N LEU A 672 13.77 -12.54 11.19
CA LEU A 672 14.86 -13.18 11.92
C LEU A 672 14.33 -14.42 12.67
N PHE A 673 14.99 -15.56 12.49
CA PHE A 673 14.67 -16.77 13.23
C PHE A 673 15.70 -17.00 14.33
N LEU A 674 15.20 -17.19 15.56
CA LEU A 674 15.99 -17.56 16.73
C LEU A 674 15.61 -18.96 17.20
N THR A 675 16.58 -19.85 17.34
CA THR A 675 16.28 -21.23 17.72
C THR A 675 17.44 -21.87 18.49
N ASN A 676 17.14 -23.02 19.08
CA ASN A 676 18.13 -23.98 19.54
C ASN A 676 18.30 -25.09 18.48
N PRO A 677 19.32 -25.91 18.53
CA PRO A 677 19.41 -27.10 17.69
C PRO A 677 18.16 -27.98 17.86
N LYS A 678 17.84 -28.76 16.83
CA LYS A 678 16.71 -29.67 16.90
C LYS A 678 16.96 -30.80 17.86
N THR A 679 15.97 -31.15 18.69
CA THR A 679 16.03 -32.33 19.53
C THR A 679 16.00 -33.62 18.70
N THR A 680 16.72 -34.63 19.13
CA THR A 680 16.59 -35.99 18.55
C THR A 680 15.19 -36.57 18.74
N GLU A 681 14.86 -37.64 18.05
CA GLU A 681 13.57 -38.34 18.20
C GLU A 681 13.36 -38.84 19.67
N GLU A 682 14.45 -39.09 20.39
CA GLU A 682 14.46 -39.46 21.81
C GLU A 682 14.30 -38.30 22.78
N GLY A 683 14.12 -37.05 22.26
CA GLY A 683 13.96 -35.82 23.05
C GLY A 683 15.27 -35.27 23.64
N ILE A 684 16.43 -35.79 23.22
CA ILE A 684 17.74 -35.32 23.68
C ILE A 684 18.22 -34.12 22.87
N VAL A 685 18.62 -33.04 23.54
CA VAL A 685 19.32 -31.92 22.94
C VAL A 685 20.80 -32.24 22.85
N ARG A 686 21.31 -32.39 21.62
CA ARG A 686 22.74 -32.59 21.40
C ARG A 686 23.46 -31.23 21.49
N PRO A 687 24.51 -31.07 22.29
CA PRO A 687 25.29 -29.85 22.36
C PRO A 687 25.85 -29.47 20.98
N ILE A 688 25.92 -28.16 20.69
CA ILE A 688 26.40 -27.63 19.40
C ILE A 688 27.82 -28.12 19.08
N MET A 689 28.69 -28.15 20.08
CA MET A 689 30.07 -28.63 19.93
C MET A 689 30.20 -30.13 19.61
N ALA A 690 29.14 -30.93 19.79
CA ALA A 690 29.14 -32.35 19.47
C ALA A 690 28.76 -32.63 18.00
N TYR A 691 28.41 -31.59 17.21
CA TYR A 691 28.18 -31.74 15.79
C TYR A 691 29.49 -31.56 15.00
N PRO A 692 29.71 -32.33 13.92
CA PRO A 692 30.96 -32.24 13.13
C PRO A 692 31.13 -30.85 12.45
N ASN A 693 30.04 -30.26 12.03
CA ASN A 693 30.00 -28.93 11.38
C ASN A 693 28.61 -28.29 11.48
N GLY A 694 28.49 -27.01 11.09
CA GLY A 694 27.27 -26.25 11.15
C GLY A 694 26.16 -26.73 10.19
N ILE A 695 26.52 -27.35 9.07
CA ILE A 695 25.54 -27.90 8.12
C ILE A 695 24.70 -28.99 8.78
N GLU A 696 25.32 -29.85 9.60
CA GLU A 696 24.64 -30.92 10.33
C GLU A 696 23.72 -30.39 11.46
N ILE A 697 23.90 -29.13 11.88
CA ILE A 697 22.99 -28.44 12.81
C ILE A 697 21.81 -27.84 12.06
N VAL A 698 22.04 -27.27 10.86
CA VAL A 698 21.02 -26.53 10.08
C VAL A 698 20.05 -27.47 9.37
N LYS A 699 20.55 -28.55 8.71
CA LYS A 699 19.72 -29.49 7.92
C LYS A 699 18.53 -30.08 8.68
N PRO A 700 18.64 -30.48 9.96
CA PRO A 700 17.49 -30.98 10.71
C PRO A 700 16.41 -29.93 10.97
N LEU A 701 16.77 -28.65 10.99
CA LEU A 701 15.84 -27.53 11.15
C LEU A 701 15.19 -27.15 9.81
N ILE A 702 15.98 -27.14 8.74
CA ILE A 702 15.59 -26.71 7.40
C ILE A 702 16.08 -27.77 6.39
N PRO A 703 15.25 -28.78 6.08
CA PRO A 703 15.66 -29.88 5.22
C PRO A 703 15.92 -29.49 3.75
N ALA A 704 15.22 -28.45 3.23
CA ALA A 704 15.36 -28.02 1.86
C ALA A 704 16.59 -27.11 1.68
N VAL A 705 17.51 -27.50 0.82
CA VAL A 705 18.75 -26.75 0.52
C VAL A 705 18.46 -25.37 -0.05
N GLU A 706 17.40 -25.25 -0.85
CA GLU A 706 16.95 -24.01 -1.46
C GLU A 706 16.52 -22.99 -0.39
N ASP A 707 15.92 -23.45 0.69
CA ASP A 707 15.48 -22.59 1.80
C ASP A 707 16.67 -22.13 2.67
N ILE A 708 17.68 -22.98 2.84
CA ILE A 708 18.95 -22.63 3.48
C ILE A 708 19.66 -21.53 2.65
N ALA A 709 19.69 -21.69 1.34
CA ALA A 709 20.32 -20.73 0.42
C ALA A 709 19.71 -19.32 0.46
N ARG A 710 18.44 -19.18 0.88
CA ARG A 710 17.73 -17.88 0.98
C ARG A 710 18.12 -17.06 2.20
N PHE A 711 18.74 -17.63 3.22
CA PHE A 711 19.21 -16.84 4.36
C PHE A 711 20.41 -15.97 3.97
N ASP A 712 20.39 -14.72 4.36
CA ASP A 712 21.52 -13.81 4.17
C ASP A 712 22.68 -14.15 5.08
N PHE A 713 22.36 -14.61 6.31
CA PHE A 713 23.33 -15.15 7.25
C PHE A 713 22.73 -16.27 8.13
N ILE A 714 23.58 -17.19 8.55
CA ILE A 714 23.26 -18.23 9.52
C ILE A 714 24.36 -18.18 10.59
N TYR A 715 24.01 -17.70 11.78
CA TYR A 715 24.94 -17.61 12.89
C TYR A 715 24.71 -18.74 13.89
N ILE A 716 25.75 -19.48 14.22
CA ILE A 716 25.73 -20.55 15.21
C ILE A 716 26.65 -20.19 16.35
N LEU A 717 26.13 -20.14 17.57
CA LEU A 717 26.88 -19.90 18.81
C LEU A 717 26.68 -21.06 19.76
N GLY A 718 27.77 -21.69 20.16
CA GLY A 718 27.81 -22.74 21.17
C GLY A 718 27.60 -22.17 22.58
N GLU A 719 28.63 -22.21 23.38
CA GLU A 719 28.59 -21.65 24.73
C GLU A 719 28.74 -20.11 24.66
N GLY A 720 27.97 -19.43 25.50
CA GLY A 720 28.12 -17.97 25.70
C GLY A 720 29.34 -17.65 26.57
N PRO A 721 29.58 -16.38 26.87
CA PRO A 721 30.67 -15.99 27.80
C PRO A 721 30.51 -16.75 29.10
N ASN A 722 31.60 -17.43 29.53
CA ASN A 722 31.61 -18.34 30.69
C ASN A 722 31.42 -17.66 32.06
N GLU A 723 31.47 -16.33 32.11
CA GLU A 723 31.31 -15.56 33.34
C GLU A 723 30.17 -14.53 33.18
N ILE A 724 29.09 -14.77 33.94
CA ILE A 724 28.13 -13.72 34.23
C ILE A 724 28.73 -12.91 35.37
N ASP A 725 29.30 -11.75 35.04
CA ASP A 725 29.66 -10.76 36.05
C ASP A 725 28.38 -9.95 36.40
N PRO A 726 27.77 -10.14 37.58
CA PRO A 726 26.60 -9.37 38.00
C PRO A 726 26.88 -7.85 38.19
N LEU A 727 28.17 -7.51 38.29
CA LEU A 727 28.65 -6.13 38.43
C LEU A 727 29.07 -5.51 37.10
N TRP A 728 29.03 -6.31 36.01
CA TRP A 728 29.33 -5.79 34.67
C TRP A 728 28.25 -4.76 34.23
N ALA A 729 28.73 -3.54 34.00
CA ALA A 729 27.91 -2.51 33.40
C ALA A 729 28.74 -1.76 32.35
N PRO A 730 28.23 -1.56 31.13
CA PRO A 730 28.91 -0.69 30.17
C PRO A 730 28.95 0.74 30.72
N LYS A 731 30.04 1.44 30.46
CA LYS A 731 30.29 2.78 31.05
C LYS A 731 29.46 3.88 30.40
N ASP A 732 29.16 3.74 29.11
CA ASP A 732 28.36 4.69 28.33
C ASP A 732 27.57 3.99 27.22
N GLY A 733 26.50 4.64 26.74
CA GLY A 733 25.67 4.18 25.64
C GLY A 733 24.98 5.34 24.96
N PHE A 734 24.33 5.06 23.84
CA PHE A 734 23.53 6.06 23.14
C PHE A 734 22.18 6.29 23.86
N SER A 735 21.56 7.44 23.67
CA SER A 735 20.20 7.62 24.15
C SER A 735 19.21 6.75 23.35
N ILE A 736 18.08 6.37 23.96
CA ILE A 736 17.01 5.62 23.25
C ILE A 736 16.53 6.43 22.04
N GLU A 737 16.42 7.75 22.18
CA GLU A 737 16.01 8.64 21.11
C GLU A 737 17.00 8.66 19.94
N ASP A 738 18.32 8.61 20.20
CA ASP A 738 19.33 8.51 19.15
C ASP A 738 19.19 7.19 18.38
N LEU A 739 19.03 6.09 19.10
CA LEU A 739 18.85 4.75 18.52
C LEU A 739 17.60 4.66 17.65
N GLN A 740 16.47 5.19 18.14
CA GLN A 740 15.21 5.25 17.38
C GLN A 740 15.34 6.17 16.17
N THR A 741 16.01 7.31 16.31
CA THR A 741 16.26 8.25 15.20
C THR A 741 17.07 7.57 14.09
N ARG A 742 18.13 6.84 14.44
CA ARG A 742 18.96 6.09 13.48
C ARG A 742 18.15 5.05 12.71
N ILE A 743 17.36 4.22 13.37
CA ILE A 743 16.54 3.20 12.72
C ILE A 743 15.49 3.83 11.80
N ARG A 744 14.76 4.84 12.26
CA ARG A 744 13.75 5.54 11.46
C ARG A 744 14.38 6.23 10.25
N TRP A 745 15.56 6.81 10.41
CA TRP A 745 16.32 7.39 9.30
C TRP A 745 16.65 6.35 8.23
N ILE A 746 17.09 5.14 8.59
CA ILE A 746 17.41 4.08 7.64
C ILE A 746 16.15 3.56 6.94
N TRP A 747 15.09 3.31 7.69
CA TRP A 747 13.86 2.71 7.16
C TRP A 747 13.09 3.65 6.24
N SER A 748 13.21 4.95 6.42
CA SER A 748 12.58 5.97 5.57
C SER A 748 13.29 6.19 4.22
N ARG A 749 14.46 5.56 4.01
CA ARG A 749 15.23 5.75 2.76
C ARG A 749 14.60 4.95 1.63
N GLU A 750 14.32 5.66 0.52
CA GLU A 750 13.90 5.06 -0.74
C GLU A 750 15.10 4.42 -1.47
N SER A 751 14.84 3.50 -2.41
CA SER A 751 15.89 2.79 -3.15
C SER A 751 16.88 3.72 -3.89
N SER A 752 16.39 4.88 -4.36
CA SER A 752 17.21 5.93 -4.99
C SER A 752 18.13 6.68 -4.03
N GLN A 753 17.84 6.62 -2.73
CA GLN A 753 18.63 7.26 -1.66
C GLN A 753 19.72 6.33 -1.08
N ILE A 754 19.80 5.10 -1.56
CA ILE A 754 20.86 4.15 -1.20
C ILE A 754 21.92 4.18 -2.31
N ILE A 755 23.07 4.77 -2.01
CA ILE A 755 24.10 5.04 -3.00
C ILE A 755 25.15 3.92 -3.02
N LEU A 756 25.14 3.17 -4.12
CA LEU A 756 26.13 2.17 -4.51
C LEU A 756 26.75 2.65 -5.83
N THR A 757 27.96 3.23 -5.76
CA THR A 757 28.66 3.65 -6.98
C THR A 757 29.06 2.43 -7.82
N ASP A 758 29.34 2.63 -9.11
CA ASP A 758 29.76 1.54 -10.02
C ASP A 758 31.01 0.81 -9.49
N ASN A 759 31.95 1.53 -8.86
CA ASN A 759 33.13 0.92 -8.26
C ASN A 759 32.76 0.01 -7.09
N ILE A 760 31.85 0.46 -6.21
CA ILE A 760 31.38 -0.34 -5.07
C ILE A 760 30.56 -1.55 -5.57
N THR A 761 29.72 -1.36 -6.57
CA THR A 761 28.95 -2.44 -7.19
C THR A 761 29.87 -3.53 -7.75
N ARG A 762 30.93 -3.15 -8.49
CA ARG A 762 31.95 -4.10 -9.00
C ARG A 762 32.69 -4.77 -7.85
N PHE A 763 33.11 -4.01 -6.85
CA PHE A 763 33.81 -4.55 -5.68
C PHE A 763 32.97 -5.60 -4.93
N ILE A 764 31.65 -5.34 -4.74
CA ILE A 764 30.73 -6.31 -4.14
C ILE A 764 30.66 -7.60 -4.99
N VAL A 765 30.58 -7.49 -6.31
CA VAL A 765 30.52 -8.66 -7.21
C VAL A 765 31.81 -9.47 -7.14
N ASP A 766 32.97 -8.80 -7.12
CA ASP A 766 34.28 -9.47 -7.04
C ASP A 766 34.48 -10.19 -5.71
N GLU A 767 34.11 -9.56 -4.58
CA GLU A 767 34.17 -10.20 -3.27
C GLU A 767 33.13 -11.35 -3.15
N ALA A 768 31.96 -11.20 -3.75
CA ALA A 768 30.97 -12.27 -3.80
C ALA A 768 31.47 -13.49 -4.60
N ARG A 769 32.21 -13.28 -5.72
CA ARG A 769 32.85 -14.37 -6.48
C ARG A 769 33.90 -15.08 -5.62
N LYS A 770 34.76 -14.33 -4.92
CA LYS A 770 35.77 -14.93 -4.02
C LYS A 770 35.12 -15.79 -2.93
N LEU A 771 34.04 -15.33 -2.30
CA LEU A 771 33.28 -16.11 -1.31
C LEU A 771 32.64 -17.36 -1.96
N ASN A 772 32.10 -17.24 -3.17
CA ASN A 772 31.55 -18.40 -3.88
C ASN A 772 32.61 -19.44 -4.17
N ASP A 773 33.80 -19.04 -4.67
CA ASP A 773 34.90 -19.97 -4.99
C ASP A 773 35.46 -20.62 -3.73
N GLU A 774 35.54 -19.86 -2.64
CA GLU A 774 36.04 -20.32 -1.33
C GLU A 774 35.11 -21.39 -0.71
N PHE A 775 33.78 -21.16 -0.75
CA PHE A 775 32.78 -21.94 -0.03
C PHE A 775 31.79 -22.67 -0.94
N LEU A 776 32.17 -23.00 -2.17
CA LEU A 776 31.33 -23.76 -3.10
C LEU A 776 31.07 -25.17 -2.57
N CYS A 777 29.81 -25.45 -2.23
CA CYS A 777 29.37 -26.76 -1.73
C CYS A 777 27.94 -27.10 -2.16
N SER A 778 27.48 -28.34 -1.89
CA SER A 778 26.15 -28.81 -2.24
C SER A 778 25.02 -28.03 -1.57
N VAL A 779 25.25 -27.40 -0.43
CA VAL A 779 24.23 -26.70 0.35
C VAL A 779 23.98 -25.27 -0.15
N LYS A 780 24.85 -24.74 -1.03
CA LYS A 780 24.70 -23.44 -1.71
C LYS A 780 24.41 -22.24 -0.75
N ILE A 781 25.03 -22.23 0.45
CA ILE A 781 24.99 -21.05 1.34
C ILE A 781 25.47 -19.82 0.58
N PHE A 782 26.52 -19.98 -0.21
CA PHE A 782 26.99 -19.03 -1.20
C PHE A 782 26.62 -19.54 -2.59
N SER A 783 26.11 -18.65 -3.46
CA SER A 783 25.56 -18.99 -4.78
C SER A 783 25.72 -17.82 -5.75
N THR A 784 25.14 -17.92 -6.92
CA THR A 784 25.07 -16.81 -7.89
C THR A 784 24.42 -15.54 -7.30
N GLU A 785 23.65 -15.64 -6.21
CA GLU A 785 22.99 -14.51 -5.55
C GLU A 785 23.77 -13.96 -4.32
N THR A 786 24.99 -14.44 -4.06
CA THR A 786 25.83 -13.98 -2.95
C THR A 786 26.04 -12.46 -2.96
N TRP A 787 26.11 -11.85 -4.15
CA TRP A 787 26.23 -10.40 -4.26
C TRP A 787 25.03 -9.65 -3.64
N LYS A 788 23.80 -10.20 -3.70
CA LYS A 788 22.62 -9.61 -3.03
C LYS A 788 22.79 -9.64 -1.51
N LYS A 789 23.24 -10.77 -0.96
CA LYS A 789 23.49 -10.93 0.48
C LYS A 789 24.55 -9.94 0.94
N LEU A 790 25.65 -9.87 0.19
CA LEU A 790 26.76 -8.98 0.51
C LEU A 790 26.36 -7.50 0.37
N ALA A 791 25.57 -7.14 -0.63
CA ALA A 791 25.05 -5.79 -0.80
C ALA A 791 24.14 -5.39 0.38
N ARG A 792 23.16 -6.24 0.75
CA ARG A 792 22.28 -5.98 1.90
C ARG A 792 23.05 -5.78 3.20
N LEU A 793 23.99 -6.66 3.47
CA LEU A 793 24.80 -6.57 4.68
C LEU A 793 25.69 -5.31 4.68
N SER A 794 26.29 -4.96 3.54
CA SER A 794 27.09 -3.74 3.39
C SER A 794 26.26 -2.47 3.57
N ILE A 795 25.02 -2.45 3.06
CA ILE A 795 24.09 -1.34 3.24
C ILE A 795 23.66 -1.25 4.71
N ALA A 796 23.36 -2.37 5.36
CA ALA A 796 23.01 -2.41 6.78
C ALA A 796 24.15 -1.84 7.65
N ILE A 797 25.40 -2.22 7.37
CA ILE A 797 26.60 -1.69 8.05
C ILE A 797 26.76 -0.19 7.79
N ALA A 798 26.57 0.26 6.53
CA ALA A 798 26.65 1.69 6.21
C ALA A 798 25.59 2.50 6.95
N GLY A 799 24.35 1.99 7.02
CA GLY A 799 23.28 2.59 7.84
C GLY A 799 23.62 2.59 9.33
N TYR A 800 24.09 1.48 9.86
CA TYR A 800 24.49 1.31 11.26
C TYR A 800 25.57 2.32 11.69
N MET A 801 26.54 2.59 10.79
CA MET A 801 27.62 3.56 10.98
C MET A 801 27.24 4.99 10.57
N VAL A 802 26.01 5.24 10.16
CA VAL A 802 25.52 6.53 9.65
C VAL A 802 26.44 7.11 8.57
N SER A 803 26.79 6.27 7.58
CA SER A 803 27.54 6.70 6.41
C SER A 803 26.62 7.39 5.41
N THR A 804 26.72 8.71 5.29
CA THR A 804 25.76 9.55 4.58
C THR A 804 26.42 10.66 3.75
N ASN A 805 25.61 11.38 2.94
CA ASN A 805 25.96 12.65 2.31
C ASN A 805 25.87 13.82 3.32
N LEU A 806 26.20 15.03 2.88
CA LEU A 806 26.20 16.22 3.76
C LEU A 806 24.80 16.54 4.33
N ASP A 807 23.74 16.26 3.57
CA ASP A 807 22.36 16.60 3.94
C ASP A 807 21.64 15.46 4.69
N TYR A 808 22.31 14.37 5.01
CA TYR A 808 21.72 13.20 5.69
C TYR A 808 20.50 12.59 4.96
N THR A 809 20.36 12.85 3.66
CA THR A 809 19.27 12.33 2.83
C THR A 809 19.56 10.97 2.20
N GLN A 810 20.82 10.52 2.22
CA GLN A 810 21.26 9.30 1.53
C GLN A 810 22.08 8.40 2.44
N ILE A 811 22.02 7.09 2.22
CA ILE A 811 22.99 6.12 2.78
C ILE A 811 24.05 5.87 1.72
N VAL A 812 25.32 6.13 2.06
CA VAL A 812 26.44 5.98 1.13
C VAL A 812 27.29 4.78 1.51
N VAL A 813 27.28 3.75 0.68
CA VAL A 813 28.10 2.55 0.88
C VAL A 813 29.52 2.79 0.37
N LYS A 814 30.51 2.52 1.24
CA LYS A 814 31.93 2.65 0.94
C LYS A 814 32.59 1.27 1.00
N GLU A 815 33.77 1.15 0.43
CA GLU A 815 34.55 -0.09 0.39
C GLU A 815 34.78 -0.71 1.78
N GLN A 816 34.99 0.11 2.81
CA GLN A 816 35.14 -0.34 4.20
C GLN A 816 33.93 -1.15 4.70
N HIS A 817 32.69 -0.77 4.31
CA HIS A 817 31.48 -1.47 4.73
C HIS A 817 31.39 -2.85 4.09
N VAL A 818 31.84 -2.97 2.83
CA VAL A 818 31.93 -4.27 2.13
C VAL A 818 32.99 -5.16 2.79
N LYS A 819 34.15 -4.60 3.12
CA LYS A 819 35.21 -5.34 3.83
C LYS A 819 34.75 -5.85 5.20
N ILE A 820 34.02 -5.04 5.95
CA ILE A 820 33.42 -5.47 7.24
C ILE A 820 32.39 -6.59 6.99
N ALA A 821 31.53 -6.46 5.98
CA ALA A 821 30.53 -7.48 5.66
C ALA A 821 31.18 -8.83 5.29
N VAL A 822 32.25 -8.82 4.48
CA VAL A 822 33.01 -10.02 4.12
C VAL A 822 33.66 -10.64 5.36
N ALA A 823 34.28 -9.81 6.21
CA ALA A 823 34.89 -10.27 7.45
C ALA A 823 33.86 -10.90 8.41
N LEU A 824 32.67 -10.31 8.52
CA LEU A 824 31.55 -10.86 9.30
C LEU A 824 31.14 -12.24 8.76
N LEU A 825 30.89 -12.36 7.46
CA LEU A 825 30.48 -13.63 6.86
C LEU A 825 31.56 -14.71 7.05
N ARG A 826 32.83 -14.38 6.83
CA ARG A 826 33.92 -15.34 7.11
C ARG A 826 33.97 -15.73 8.57
N SER A 827 33.79 -14.79 9.49
CA SER A 827 33.86 -15.08 10.92
C SER A 827 32.77 -16.04 11.41
N ILE A 828 31.63 -16.11 10.76
CA ILE A 828 30.53 -17.01 11.16
C ILE A 828 30.57 -18.36 10.44
N TYR A 829 31.14 -18.44 9.24
CA TYR A 829 31.17 -19.69 8.48
C TYR A 829 32.49 -20.43 8.57
N ASP A 830 33.60 -19.70 8.78
CA ASP A 830 34.95 -20.26 8.86
C ASP A 830 35.48 -20.26 10.32
N ASN A 831 34.63 -20.61 11.27
CA ASN A 831 34.96 -20.73 12.68
C ASN A 831 34.99 -22.19 13.16
N SER A 832 35.42 -22.42 14.40
CA SER A 832 35.54 -23.76 15.01
C SER A 832 34.21 -24.49 15.19
N ILE A 833 33.06 -23.80 15.05
CA ILE A 833 31.71 -24.36 15.19
C ILE A 833 31.13 -24.70 13.82
N PHE A 834 31.07 -23.71 12.90
CA PHE A 834 30.44 -23.91 11.58
C PHE A 834 31.30 -24.76 10.67
N LYS A 835 32.62 -24.57 10.66
CA LYS A 835 33.61 -25.37 9.89
C LYS A 835 33.22 -25.56 8.42
N LEU A 836 32.72 -24.48 7.78
CA LEU A 836 32.23 -24.58 6.39
C LEU A 836 33.37 -24.90 5.44
N ARG A 837 34.57 -24.34 5.66
CA ARG A 837 35.75 -24.64 4.83
C ARG A 837 36.11 -26.10 4.89
N GLU A 838 36.17 -26.69 6.09
CA GLU A 838 36.46 -28.12 6.28
C GLU A 838 35.40 -28.97 5.56
N PHE A 839 34.13 -28.65 5.71
CA PHE A 839 33.02 -29.32 5.01
C PHE A 839 33.19 -29.26 3.48
N VAL A 840 33.50 -28.08 2.92
CA VAL A 840 33.77 -27.88 1.47
C VAL A 840 34.97 -28.75 1.01
N GLU A 841 36.05 -28.77 1.79
CA GLU A 841 37.21 -29.59 1.48
C GLU A 841 36.89 -31.09 1.51
N GLU A 842 36.11 -31.55 2.48
CA GLU A 842 35.66 -32.95 2.52
C GLU A 842 34.75 -33.30 1.35
N GLU A 843 33.79 -32.44 1.00
CA GLU A 843 32.98 -32.63 -0.22
C GLU A 843 33.85 -32.67 -1.48
N ARG A 844 34.80 -31.72 -1.62
CA ARG A 844 35.74 -31.74 -2.78
C ARG A 844 36.56 -33.01 -2.83
N LYS A 845 37.04 -33.54 -1.67
CA LYS A 845 37.74 -34.82 -1.61
C LYS A 845 36.83 -35.98 -2.03
N THR A 846 35.57 -35.98 -1.56
CA THR A 846 34.58 -37.02 -1.92
C THR A 846 34.14 -36.92 -3.39
N LEU A 847 34.14 -35.74 -3.98
CA LEU A 847 33.82 -35.52 -5.40
C LEU A 847 35.04 -35.71 -6.33
N THR A 848 36.29 -35.69 -5.78
CA THR A 848 37.50 -35.85 -6.58
C THR A 848 37.70 -37.32 -6.87
N CYS A 849 37.51 -37.71 -8.14
CA CYS A 849 37.80 -39.02 -8.62
C CYS A 849 39.32 -39.18 -8.80
N LYS A 850 39.96 -40.07 -8.04
CA LYS A 850 41.38 -40.40 -8.18
C LYS A 850 41.61 -41.24 -9.39
N LEU A 851 42.83 -41.28 -9.90
CA LEU A 851 43.17 -42.13 -11.06
C LEU A 851 42.86 -43.60 -10.80
N SER A 852 43.03 -44.08 -9.54
CA SER A 852 42.62 -45.43 -9.08
C SER A 852 41.11 -45.65 -9.24
N ASP A 853 40.28 -44.65 -8.91
CA ASP A 853 38.83 -44.77 -9.03
C ASP A 853 38.42 -44.80 -10.52
N ILE A 854 39.07 -43.95 -11.32
CA ILE A 854 38.82 -43.91 -12.79
C ILE A 854 39.20 -45.27 -13.42
N ASN A 855 40.33 -45.84 -13.06
CA ASN A 855 40.74 -47.14 -13.55
C ASN A 855 39.79 -48.23 -13.10
N PHE A 856 39.35 -48.21 -11.84
CA PHE A 856 38.36 -49.14 -11.32
C PHE A 856 37.03 -49.02 -12.05
N ILE A 857 36.52 -47.82 -12.25
CA ILE A 857 35.26 -47.55 -13.00
C ILE A 857 35.41 -47.98 -14.46
N LYS A 858 36.57 -47.73 -15.08
CA LYS A 858 36.91 -48.13 -16.43
C LYS A 858 36.81 -49.65 -16.62
N GLU A 859 37.32 -50.41 -15.66
CA GLU A 859 37.18 -51.87 -15.66
C GLU A 859 35.71 -52.29 -15.55
N LYS A 860 34.91 -51.59 -14.68
CA LYS A 860 33.49 -51.91 -14.52
C LYS A 860 32.67 -51.52 -15.74
N ILE A 861 32.98 -50.42 -16.46
CA ILE A 861 32.35 -50.09 -17.73
C ILE A 861 32.61 -51.19 -18.79
N LYS A 862 33.85 -51.63 -18.93
CA LYS A 862 34.19 -52.71 -19.87
C LYS A 862 33.44 -54.00 -19.57
N ARG A 863 33.20 -54.31 -18.32
CA ARG A 863 32.67 -55.61 -17.87
C ARG A 863 31.15 -55.61 -17.70
N PHE A 864 30.56 -54.47 -17.38
CA PHE A 864 29.13 -54.30 -17.04
C PHE A 864 28.58 -53.03 -17.64
N PRO A 865 28.63 -52.82 -18.98
CA PRO A 865 28.28 -51.55 -19.61
C PRO A 865 26.84 -51.13 -19.34
N ALA A 866 25.85 -52.00 -19.50
CA ALA A 866 24.43 -51.67 -19.23
C ALA A 866 24.15 -51.25 -17.80
N LEU A 867 24.83 -51.87 -16.80
CA LEU A 867 24.72 -51.47 -15.38
C LEU A 867 25.29 -50.05 -15.18
N MET A 868 26.46 -49.76 -15.74
CA MET A 868 27.14 -48.48 -15.55
C MET A 868 26.42 -47.34 -16.28
N ASP A 869 25.85 -47.60 -17.47
CA ASP A 869 25.00 -46.66 -18.21
C ASP A 869 23.75 -46.28 -17.42
N TYR A 870 23.14 -47.28 -16.81
CA TYR A 870 21.95 -47.03 -15.99
C TYR A 870 22.26 -46.26 -14.71
N LEU A 871 23.38 -46.53 -14.05
CA LEU A 871 23.88 -45.83 -12.87
C LEU A 871 24.29 -44.38 -13.21
N GLU A 872 24.78 -44.09 -14.42
CA GLU A 872 25.12 -42.74 -14.86
C GLU A 872 23.89 -41.84 -14.96
N ASN A 873 22.76 -42.39 -15.44
CA ASN A 873 21.56 -41.61 -15.77
C ASN A 873 20.48 -41.60 -14.65
N ASN A 874 20.65 -42.40 -13.61
CA ASN A 874 19.67 -42.60 -12.56
C ASN A 874 20.31 -42.53 -11.16
N ASN A 875 19.77 -41.72 -10.26
CA ASN A 875 20.39 -41.44 -8.95
C ASN A 875 19.78 -42.21 -7.77
N ASN A 876 18.50 -42.63 -7.85
CA ASN A 876 17.78 -43.35 -6.79
C ASN A 876 17.08 -44.58 -7.39
N ILE A 877 17.70 -45.73 -7.30
CA ILE A 877 17.32 -46.91 -8.07
C ILE A 877 16.90 -48.05 -7.12
N ALA A 878 15.78 -48.71 -7.41
CA ALA A 878 15.41 -49.93 -6.70
C ALA A 878 16.42 -51.05 -7.03
N LYS A 879 16.90 -51.74 -6.02
CA LYS A 879 17.95 -52.79 -6.18
C LYS A 879 17.53 -53.90 -7.15
N ASN A 880 16.25 -54.30 -7.12
CA ASN A 880 15.71 -55.31 -8.04
C ASN A 880 15.70 -54.81 -9.49
N THR A 881 15.37 -53.55 -9.76
CA THR A 881 15.41 -52.94 -11.09
C THR A 881 16.85 -52.96 -11.65
N LEU A 882 17.80 -52.55 -10.82
CA LEU A 882 19.21 -52.51 -11.18
C LEU A 882 19.77 -53.93 -11.44
N TYR A 883 19.32 -54.91 -10.65
CA TYR A 883 19.66 -56.35 -10.88
C TYR A 883 19.15 -56.80 -12.22
N THR A 884 17.89 -56.54 -12.57
CA THR A 884 17.31 -56.95 -13.86
C THR A 884 18.08 -56.35 -15.05
N ILE A 885 18.48 -55.09 -14.96
CA ILE A 885 19.21 -54.36 -16.03
C ILE A 885 20.64 -54.85 -16.16
N SER A 886 21.26 -55.27 -15.04
CA SER A 886 22.63 -55.76 -15.05
C SER A 886 22.84 -57.00 -15.92
N GLY A 887 21.82 -57.82 -16.09
CA GLY A 887 21.85 -59.04 -16.94
C GLY A 887 22.80 -60.15 -16.42
N VAL A 888 23.26 -60.05 -15.17
CA VAL A 888 24.22 -61.02 -14.57
C VAL A 888 23.62 -61.80 -13.43
N ASP A 889 24.29 -62.86 -12.99
CA ASP A 889 23.89 -63.64 -11.85
C ASP A 889 23.88 -62.81 -10.58
N MET A 890 22.98 -63.17 -9.65
CA MET A 890 22.77 -62.44 -8.36
C MET A 890 24.05 -62.36 -7.52
N THR A 891 24.91 -63.40 -7.55
CA THR A 891 26.16 -63.40 -6.79
C THR A 891 27.15 -62.41 -7.39
N ILE A 892 27.26 -62.33 -8.70
CA ILE A 892 28.09 -61.34 -9.41
C ILE A 892 27.57 -59.95 -9.20
N PHE A 893 26.25 -59.73 -9.34
CA PHE A 893 25.59 -58.45 -9.09
C PHE A 893 25.88 -57.91 -7.70
N ASN A 894 25.67 -58.75 -6.68
CA ASN A 894 25.92 -58.34 -5.28
C ASN A 894 27.40 -58.03 -5.04
N GLY A 895 28.32 -58.80 -5.69
CA GLY A 895 29.75 -58.50 -5.62
C GLY A 895 30.10 -57.14 -6.19
N VAL A 896 29.59 -56.79 -7.39
CA VAL A 896 29.82 -55.50 -8.03
C VAL A 896 29.24 -54.34 -7.19
N ILE A 897 28.03 -54.49 -6.70
CA ILE A 897 27.38 -53.48 -5.87
C ILE A 897 28.14 -53.24 -4.55
N GLN A 898 28.63 -54.30 -3.92
CA GLN A 898 29.49 -54.21 -2.74
C GLN A 898 30.83 -53.51 -3.04
N GLU A 899 31.47 -53.84 -4.16
CA GLU A 899 32.71 -53.17 -4.55
C GLU A 899 32.51 -51.68 -4.86
N LEU A 900 31.45 -51.31 -5.53
CA LEU A 900 31.09 -49.91 -5.75
C LEU A 900 30.82 -49.17 -4.44
N SER A 901 30.16 -49.82 -3.48
CA SER A 901 29.88 -49.29 -2.16
C SER A 901 31.15 -49.12 -1.30
N LYS A 902 32.07 -50.13 -1.31
CA LYS A 902 33.36 -50.05 -0.62
C LYS A 902 34.25 -48.92 -1.11
N ASN A 903 34.15 -48.58 -2.41
CA ASN A 903 34.87 -47.46 -3.02
C ASN A 903 34.13 -46.11 -2.82
N HIS A 904 33.07 -46.08 -2.03
CA HIS A 904 32.23 -44.89 -1.81
C HIS A 904 31.66 -44.27 -3.09
N LEU A 905 31.39 -45.08 -4.12
CA LEU A 905 30.81 -44.68 -5.38
C LEU A 905 29.27 -44.74 -5.38
N ILE A 906 28.73 -45.62 -4.53
CA ILE A 906 27.28 -45.71 -4.28
C ILE A 906 27.03 -45.86 -2.77
N ALA A 907 25.83 -45.44 -2.32
CA ALA A 907 25.31 -45.76 -0.97
C ALA A 907 24.18 -46.77 -1.10
N LEU A 908 24.11 -47.74 -0.16
CA LEU A 908 23.15 -48.84 -0.17
C LEU A 908 22.17 -48.73 1.01
N THR A 909 20.88 -48.86 0.70
CA THR A 909 19.87 -49.23 1.71
C THR A 909 19.35 -50.64 1.44
N ARG A 910 18.42 -51.13 2.24
CA ARG A 910 17.85 -52.47 2.10
C ARG A 910 17.34 -52.74 0.68
N ASP A 911 16.63 -51.76 0.09
CA ASP A 911 15.90 -51.94 -1.17
C ASP A 911 16.37 -50.98 -2.30
N LYS A 912 17.29 -50.04 -2.01
CA LYS A 912 17.68 -48.98 -3.00
C LYS A 912 19.19 -48.75 -3.05
N VAL A 913 19.62 -48.31 -4.22
CA VAL A 913 20.99 -47.90 -4.55
C VAL A 913 20.96 -46.41 -4.85
N TYR A 914 21.84 -45.65 -4.21
CA TYR A 914 22.00 -44.19 -4.43
C TYR A 914 23.37 -43.94 -5.04
N CYS A 915 23.43 -43.34 -6.22
CA CYS A 915 24.69 -43.01 -6.90
C CYS A 915 25.35 -41.79 -6.23
N ASN A 916 26.62 -41.92 -5.88
CA ASN A 916 27.43 -40.79 -5.45
C ASN A 916 27.78 -39.94 -6.70
N PRO A 917 27.76 -38.59 -6.65
CA PRO A 917 28.22 -37.72 -7.72
C PRO A 917 29.64 -38.10 -8.25
N LYS A 918 30.50 -38.60 -7.36
CA LYS A 918 31.82 -39.13 -7.66
C LYS A 918 31.78 -40.26 -8.73
N LEU A 919 30.77 -41.13 -8.66
CA LEU A 919 30.59 -42.20 -9.64
C LEU A 919 30.28 -41.61 -11.04
N ILE A 920 29.35 -40.66 -11.12
CA ILE A 920 28.91 -40.03 -12.36
C ILE A 920 30.09 -39.32 -13.05
N ILE A 921 30.86 -38.54 -12.27
CA ILE A 921 32.05 -37.84 -12.74
C ILE A 921 33.10 -38.88 -13.19
N GLY A 922 33.27 -39.95 -12.41
CA GLY A 922 34.20 -41.04 -12.71
C GLY A 922 33.84 -41.78 -13.99
N ILE A 923 32.55 -42.06 -14.25
CA ILE A 923 32.07 -42.70 -15.49
C ILE A 923 32.42 -41.81 -16.71
N LYS A 924 32.14 -40.50 -16.65
CA LYS A 924 32.46 -39.55 -17.75
C LYS A 924 33.95 -39.56 -18.05
N LYS A 925 34.81 -39.38 -17.05
CA LYS A 925 36.26 -39.41 -17.19
C LYS A 925 36.80 -40.78 -17.70
N ALA A 926 36.20 -41.87 -17.22
CA ALA A 926 36.56 -43.21 -17.66
C ALA A 926 36.21 -43.45 -19.14
N ARG A 927 35.06 -42.94 -19.60
CA ARG A 927 34.66 -42.97 -21.01
C ARG A 927 35.57 -42.13 -21.90
N GLU A 928 35.91 -40.92 -21.48
CA GLU A 928 36.88 -40.07 -22.16
C GLU A 928 38.23 -40.79 -22.34
N ALA A 929 38.69 -41.43 -21.26
CA ALA A 929 39.92 -42.21 -21.28
C ALA A 929 39.83 -43.46 -22.18
N LEU A 930 38.67 -44.15 -22.22
CA LEU A 930 38.43 -45.29 -23.13
C LEU A 930 38.38 -44.86 -24.58
N ALA A 931 37.73 -43.72 -24.85
CA ALA A 931 37.68 -43.15 -26.21
C ALA A 931 39.07 -42.75 -26.70
N SER A 932 39.94 -42.19 -25.84
CA SER A 932 41.33 -41.88 -26.17
C SER A 932 42.19 -43.14 -26.42
N GLU A 933 41.80 -44.31 -25.93
CA GLU A 933 42.43 -45.62 -26.15
C GLU A 933 41.83 -46.31 -27.37
N GLY A 934 40.90 -45.68 -28.12
CA GLY A 934 40.26 -46.29 -29.29
C GLY A 934 39.22 -47.39 -28.99
N ILE A 935 38.78 -47.49 -27.73
CA ILE A 935 37.77 -48.44 -27.29
C ILE A 935 36.40 -47.77 -27.27
N SER A 936 35.53 -48.15 -28.22
CA SER A 936 34.10 -47.74 -28.22
C SER A 936 33.35 -48.63 -27.23
N VAL A 937 32.74 -47.97 -26.17
CA VAL A 937 31.92 -48.63 -25.16
C VAL A 937 30.58 -47.93 -25.07
#